data_6c4d50ddd9a426176ef1e004a2592d81
#
_entry.id   6c4d50ddd9a426176ef1e004a2592d81
#
_cell.length_a   1.000
_cell.length_b   1.000
_cell.length_c   1.000
_cell.angle_alpha   90.00
_cell.angle_beta   90.00
_cell.angle_gamma   90.00
#
_symmetry.space_group_name_H-M   'P 1'
#
loop_
_entity.id
_entity.type
_entity.pdbx_description
1 polymer ?
#
loop_
_entity_poly.entity_id
_entity_poly.type
_entity_poly.pdbx_seq_one_letter_code
_entity_poly.pdbx_strand_id
1 'polypeptide(L)'
;ETSLDTITISVEDRGACPAEVEEGVIQKIEENIAGLAGIRRIDSKAVEGLGTIIIEVVKGWDLQKLLDEVKSEVDRITTLPDEAEKPVIRETTRRTQVLWVALFGDVPEASLKAITQRMKDDITTLPGVTVAELFGVRDSEIHIEVSEETLKRYNLTLKNVANAVAQASLDLPGGSVKTEGGEILVRAKGRKYLAKEYRDVPVITRTDGSKVTLGQIAQIKEGFQDDQELFARFNGKPAALIQVYRVADQNALDVASEVKEYVAKIRPELPAGVNVDFFADRSKILKSRIDLLLRNMAQGLVLVVLVLGLFLSARLSFWVTLGIPISFLAAIWFLPFADVSINMISLFAFIMVLGIVVDDAIVVGEQVFTFREEGMEPMKASVEGTSIIGKPVIFSVLTTVAAFLPLMMGTGMMGKIMRNIPVVVIAVLIASLIECLFILPSHLAGAKVKQRKNGEEKMSARLLRRFIRGPYYKALDFCLRWRYATLASGLAVLLIAVGLLLGGYIKFTLFPVVEGDLLTANLELPAGAPAEQTIQVVDKLEKSIKEVLHQADQKRPEDAEPLHKYTVSLVGVSTGGRSHGGAGGSSAGGNLATVFVELLEGEKRNMSTKGLVANWRKETGVVPEAESLSFTGEMFSAGNPIEVHLSASNEEELITAADELKAKLATYTGVFDIADSFTPGKWEMQLKLKPAARSLGLTLQDLAQQVRYAFYGAEALRIQRNQDEVRVLVRYPEKERRSLSDVRQMRIRTATGDEVPFSQVAEVTMTRGYTSVDRAQRRRVIKVTADVNTDLANASELRRWLEKSVLPELLAKYKGLRYSMEGAGREERESLSDVLQGLVIDLFLIYALLAIPFRSFSQPFIVMAAIPFGLV
;
A
#
# COMPACT_ATOMS: atom_id res chain seq x y z
N GLU A 1 5.54 -3.39 13.35
CA GLU A 1 5.28 -3.78 11.95
C GLU A 1 4.18 -4.81 11.91
N THR A 2 3.17 -4.57 11.09
CA THR A 2 2.22 -5.63 10.76
C THR A 2 2.80 -6.42 9.61
N SER A 3 3.38 -7.60 9.86
CA SER A 3 3.61 -8.59 8.81
C SER A 3 2.28 -8.84 8.10
N LEU A 4 2.31 -8.85 6.79
CA LEU A 4 1.10 -9.11 6.00
C LEU A 4 0.74 -10.59 5.98
N ASP A 5 1.55 -11.46 6.62
CA ASP A 5 1.45 -12.92 6.57
C ASP A 5 1.32 -13.40 5.11
N THR A 6 2.12 -12.80 4.21
CA THR A 6 2.11 -13.12 2.78
C THR A 6 3.53 -13.38 2.28
N ILE A 7 3.64 -14.33 1.35
CA ILE A 7 4.87 -14.63 0.62
C ILE A 7 4.68 -14.20 -0.83
N THR A 8 5.65 -13.49 -1.40
CA THR A 8 5.65 -13.11 -2.82
C THR A 8 6.75 -13.86 -3.56
N ILE A 9 6.38 -14.45 -4.70
CA ILE A 9 7.29 -15.05 -5.67
C ILE A 9 7.23 -14.19 -6.92
N SER A 10 8.38 -13.75 -7.41
CA SER A 10 8.51 -12.98 -8.65
C SER A 10 9.50 -13.69 -9.58
N VAL A 11 9.13 -13.83 -10.85
CA VAL A 11 9.97 -14.42 -11.89
C VAL A 11 9.95 -13.52 -13.12
N GLU A 12 11.10 -13.03 -13.52
CA GLU A 12 11.25 -12.28 -14.77
C GLU A 12 11.49 -13.25 -15.93
N ASP A 13 10.71 -13.12 -17.00
CA ASP A 13 10.86 -13.85 -18.26
C ASP A 13 10.76 -12.85 -19.42
N ARG A 14 11.83 -12.11 -19.62
CA ARG A 14 11.85 -10.93 -20.50
C ARG A 14 11.56 -11.30 -21.96
N GLY A 15 10.57 -10.61 -22.52
CA GLY A 15 10.08 -10.78 -23.88
C GLY A 15 9.02 -11.87 -24.05
N ALA A 16 8.64 -12.55 -22.96
CA ALA A 16 7.51 -13.46 -22.97
C ALA A 16 6.18 -12.69 -22.86
N CYS A 17 5.17 -13.12 -23.63
CA CYS A 17 3.83 -12.57 -23.49
C CYS A 17 3.14 -13.07 -22.20
N PRO A 18 2.07 -12.42 -21.73
CA PRO A 18 1.40 -12.82 -20.49
C PRO A 18 0.90 -14.26 -20.48
N ALA A 19 0.49 -14.81 -21.61
CA ALA A 19 0.06 -16.20 -21.72
C ALA A 19 1.24 -17.18 -21.55
N GLU A 20 2.40 -16.86 -22.13
CA GLU A 20 3.63 -17.66 -21.98
C GLU A 20 4.13 -17.63 -20.53
N VAL A 21 4.10 -16.46 -19.88
CA VAL A 21 4.42 -16.31 -18.45
C VAL A 21 3.46 -17.12 -17.58
N GLU A 22 2.17 -17.12 -17.90
CA GLU A 22 1.18 -17.91 -17.18
C GLU A 22 1.47 -19.42 -17.28
N GLU A 23 1.62 -19.94 -18.50
CA GLU A 23 1.81 -21.36 -18.74
C GLU A 23 3.22 -21.84 -18.38
N GLY A 24 4.22 -21.05 -18.76
CA GLY A 24 5.63 -21.41 -18.60
C GLY A 24 6.16 -21.25 -17.17
N VAL A 25 5.59 -20.32 -16.40
CA VAL A 25 6.10 -19.95 -15.07
C VAL A 25 5.05 -20.14 -13.99
N ILE A 26 3.93 -19.38 -14.05
CA ILE A 26 2.98 -19.29 -12.94
C ILE A 26 2.32 -20.64 -12.64
N GLN A 27 1.77 -21.31 -13.65
CA GLN A 27 1.06 -22.57 -13.45
C GLN A 27 1.97 -23.64 -12.85
N LYS A 28 3.23 -23.72 -13.30
CA LYS A 28 4.20 -24.68 -12.78
C LYS A 28 4.52 -24.44 -11.31
N ILE A 29 4.67 -23.18 -10.92
CA ILE A 29 4.92 -22.82 -9.51
C ILE A 29 3.68 -23.12 -8.68
N GLU A 30 2.48 -22.66 -9.12
CA GLU A 30 1.21 -22.92 -8.42
C GLU A 30 0.95 -24.41 -8.17
N GLU A 31 1.27 -25.27 -9.14
CA GLU A 31 1.09 -26.72 -9.01
C GLU A 31 2.04 -27.32 -7.96
N ASN A 32 3.30 -26.88 -7.93
CA ASN A 32 4.29 -27.43 -7.00
C ASN A 32 4.03 -26.99 -5.54
N ILE A 33 3.53 -25.75 -5.32
CA ILE A 33 3.24 -25.26 -3.98
C ILE A 33 1.82 -25.61 -3.48
N ALA A 34 0.94 -26.11 -4.35
CA ALA A 34 -0.47 -26.35 -4.04
C ALA A 34 -0.74 -27.33 -2.88
N GLY A 35 0.23 -28.22 -2.61
CA GLY A 35 0.15 -29.24 -1.57
C GLY A 35 0.66 -28.78 -0.21
N LEU A 36 1.21 -27.59 -0.08
CA LEU A 36 1.81 -27.12 1.17
C LEU A 36 0.72 -26.73 2.18
N ALA A 37 0.88 -27.24 3.41
CA ALA A 37 0.03 -26.84 4.51
C ALA A 37 0.35 -25.40 4.94
N GLY A 38 -0.67 -24.68 5.41
CA GLY A 38 -0.48 -23.27 5.83
C GLY A 38 -0.77 -22.24 4.75
N ILE A 39 -1.01 -22.64 3.51
CA ILE A 39 -1.48 -21.74 2.45
C ILE A 39 -2.99 -21.53 2.58
N ARG A 40 -3.41 -20.29 2.77
CA ARG A 40 -4.82 -19.89 2.78
C ARG A 40 -5.34 -19.62 1.37
N ARG A 41 -4.55 -18.90 0.56
CA ARG A 41 -4.91 -18.45 -0.78
C ARG A 41 -3.68 -18.22 -1.63
N ILE A 42 -3.83 -18.43 -2.93
CA ILE A 42 -2.83 -18.12 -3.95
C ILE A 42 -3.49 -17.20 -4.98
N ASP A 43 -2.93 -16.01 -5.15
CA ASP A 43 -3.30 -15.06 -6.20
C ASP A 43 -2.07 -14.81 -7.07
N SER A 44 -2.25 -14.89 -8.39
CA SER A 44 -1.15 -14.75 -9.33
C SER A 44 -1.50 -13.76 -10.43
N LYS A 45 -0.48 -13.10 -10.96
CA LYS A 45 -0.61 -12.17 -12.08
C LYS A 45 0.54 -12.39 -13.06
N ALA A 46 0.20 -12.66 -14.31
CA ALA A 46 1.12 -12.66 -15.43
C ALA A 46 0.97 -11.33 -16.17
N VAL A 47 2.07 -10.64 -16.39
CA VAL A 47 2.19 -9.49 -17.29
C VAL A 47 3.33 -9.76 -18.26
N GLU A 48 3.50 -8.92 -19.28
CA GLU A 48 4.62 -9.05 -20.22
C GLU A 48 5.95 -9.07 -19.47
N GLY A 49 6.68 -10.15 -19.60
CA GLY A 49 8.01 -10.33 -19.00
C GLY A 49 8.07 -10.57 -17.49
N LEU A 50 6.94 -10.66 -16.77
CA LEU A 50 6.96 -10.83 -15.32
C LEU A 50 5.77 -11.66 -14.81
N GLY A 51 6.08 -12.72 -14.06
CA GLY A 51 5.13 -13.50 -13.27
C GLY A 51 5.24 -13.14 -11.78
N THR A 52 4.10 -12.86 -11.14
CA THR A 52 4.04 -12.60 -9.69
C THR A 52 3.01 -13.50 -9.05
N ILE A 53 3.39 -14.17 -7.96
CA ILE A 53 2.50 -15.03 -7.17
C ILE A 53 2.53 -14.53 -5.73
N ILE A 54 1.35 -14.31 -5.16
CA ILE A 54 1.15 -13.87 -3.78
C ILE A 54 0.43 -14.98 -3.02
N ILE A 55 1.03 -15.43 -1.94
CA ILE A 55 0.53 -16.50 -1.09
C ILE A 55 0.08 -15.91 0.23
N GLU A 56 -1.21 -15.95 0.54
CA GLU A 56 -1.74 -15.64 1.87
C GLU A 56 -1.55 -16.83 2.80
N VAL A 57 -0.98 -16.60 3.98
CA VAL A 57 -0.70 -17.62 4.99
C VAL A 57 -1.87 -17.76 5.98
N VAL A 58 -2.15 -18.96 6.43
CA VAL A 58 -3.16 -19.24 7.46
C VAL A 58 -2.74 -18.56 8.76
N LYS A 59 -3.69 -17.88 9.43
CA LYS A 59 -3.43 -17.19 10.71
C LYS A 59 -2.81 -18.10 11.76
N GLY A 60 -1.69 -17.63 12.33
CA GLY A 60 -0.96 -18.36 13.37
C GLY A 60 -0.06 -19.49 12.85
N TRP A 61 0.05 -19.62 11.53
CA TRP A 61 1.05 -20.52 10.92
C TRP A 61 2.44 -19.88 10.96
N ASP A 62 3.47 -20.69 11.08
CA ASP A 62 4.86 -20.22 11.05
C ASP A 62 5.22 -19.77 9.61
N LEU A 63 5.27 -18.45 9.42
CA LEU A 63 5.56 -17.83 8.12
C LEU A 63 6.96 -18.22 7.60
N GLN A 64 7.97 -18.26 8.49
CA GLN A 64 9.33 -18.57 8.08
C GLN A 64 9.44 -20.02 7.62
N LYS A 65 8.81 -20.94 8.34
CA LYS A 65 8.74 -22.34 7.95
C LYS A 65 8.08 -22.51 6.58
N LEU A 66 6.94 -21.85 6.33
CA LEU A 66 6.27 -21.94 5.04
C LEU A 66 7.10 -21.29 3.93
N LEU A 67 7.81 -20.19 4.22
CA LEU A 67 8.72 -19.56 3.25
C LEU A 67 9.83 -20.52 2.80
N ASP A 68 10.42 -21.26 3.74
CA ASP A 68 11.47 -22.22 3.44
C ASP A 68 10.93 -23.45 2.68
N GLU A 69 9.71 -23.92 3.01
CA GLU A 69 9.02 -24.97 2.26
C GLU A 69 8.69 -24.52 0.83
N VAL A 70 8.17 -23.31 0.64
CA VAL A 70 7.91 -22.72 -0.70
C VAL A 70 9.19 -22.60 -1.51
N LYS A 71 10.29 -22.12 -0.92
CA LYS A 71 11.59 -22.05 -1.60
C LYS A 71 12.05 -23.43 -2.04
N SER A 72 11.94 -24.42 -1.17
CA SER A 72 12.35 -25.80 -1.48
C SER A 72 11.56 -26.40 -2.63
N GLU A 73 10.24 -26.17 -2.70
CA GLU A 73 9.41 -26.69 -3.79
C GLU A 73 9.65 -25.93 -5.10
N VAL A 74 9.84 -24.62 -5.06
CA VAL A 74 10.14 -23.83 -6.27
C VAL A 74 11.53 -24.17 -6.82
N ASP A 75 12.54 -24.36 -5.97
CA ASP A 75 13.91 -24.72 -6.38
C ASP A 75 14.00 -26.13 -7.03
N ARG A 76 13.00 -26.98 -6.81
CA ARG A 76 12.89 -28.30 -7.45
C ARG A 76 12.37 -28.23 -8.89
N ILE A 77 11.81 -27.10 -9.31
CA ILE A 77 11.25 -26.97 -10.65
C ILE A 77 12.39 -26.86 -11.67
N THR A 78 12.57 -27.90 -12.48
CA THR A 78 13.58 -27.95 -13.54
C THR A 78 13.04 -27.62 -14.92
N THR A 79 11.74 -27.33 -15.02
CA THR A 79 11.04 -27.14 -16.30
C THR A 79 10.65 -25.69 -16.59
N LEU A 80 11.16 -24.73 -15.81
CA LEU A 80 11.01 -23.31 -16.14
C LEU A 80 11.68 -23.01 -17.48
N PRO A 81 11.22 -21.98 -18.23
CA PRO A 81 11.86 -21.56 -19.46
C PRO A 81 13.35 -21.22 -19.23
N ASP A 82 14.22 -21.59 -20.18
CA ASP A 82 15.65 -21.31 -20.09
C ASP A 82 15.98 -19.80 -20.03
N GLU A 83 15.09 -18.96 -20.58
CA GLU A 83 15.22 -17.51 -20.64
C GLU A 83 14.70 -16.84 -19.35
N ALA A 84 13.97 -17.58 -18.50
CA ALA A 84 13.43 -17.05 -17.27
C ALA A 84 14.53 -16.87 -16.22
N GLU A 85 14.54 -15.73 -15.55
CA GLU A 85 15.44 -15.47 -14.41
C GLU A 85 15.06 -16.37 -13.23
N LYS A 86 15.99 -16.54 -12.28
CA LYS A 86 15.72 -17.32 -11.08
C LYS A 86 14.57 -16.70 -10.26
N PRO A 87 13.63 -17.52 -9.75
CA PRO A 87 12.55 -17.05 -8.90
C PRO A 87 13.07 -16.32 -7.66
N VAL A 88 12.56 -15.13 -7.42
CA VAL A 88 12.82 -14.35 -6.21
C VAL A 88 11.68 -14.58 -5.23
N ILE A 89 11.94 -15.28 -4.13
CA ILE A 89 10.96 -15.66 -3.13
C ILE A 89 11.25 -14.91 -1.83
N ARG A 90 10.30 -14.13 -1.36
CA ARG A 90 10.47 -13.30 -0.16
C ARG A 90 9.18 -13.16 0.63
N GLU A 91 9.32 -12.97 1.92
CA GLU A 91 8.24 -12.45 2.74
C GLU A 91 7.87 -11.03 2.25
N THR A 92 6.58 -10.76 2.18
CA THR A 92 6.09 -9.43 1.83
C THR A 92 6.21 -8.51 3.04
N THR A 93 7.39 -7.96 3.25
CA THR A 93 7.59 -6.95 4.28
C THR A 93 7.03 -5.60 3.82
N ARG A 94 6.24 -4.99 4.66
CA ARG A 94 5.69 -3.65 4.37
C ARG A 94 6.79 -2.61 4.56
N ARG A 95 7.47 -2.26 3.49
CA ARG A 95 8.32 -1.07 3.47
C ARG A 95 7.42 0.16 3.50
N THR A 96 7.57 0.99 4.51
CA THR A 96 6.77 2.21 4.61
C THR A 96 7.58 3.38 4.08
N GLN A 97 7.10 3.98 3.02
CA GLN A 97 7.67 5.21 2.47
C GLN A 97 7.63 6.32 3.52
N VAL A 98 8.75 7.03 3.68
CA VAL A 98 8.89 8.18 4.57
C VAL A 98 8.73 9.48 3.79
N LEU A 99 9.56 9.66 2.75
CA LEU A 99 9.52 10.82 1.87
C LEU A 99 10.15 10.50 0.51
N TRP A 100 9.91 11.35 -0.46
CA TRP A 100 10.62 11.37 -1.73
C TRP A 100 11.52 12.58 -1.81
N VAL A 101 12.74 12.38 -2.32
CA VAL A 101 13.65 13.46 -2.70
C VAL A 101 13.60 13.57 -4.21
N ALA A 102 13.18 14.72 -4.73
CA ALA A 102 13.08 14.99 -6.15
C ALA A 102 14.27 15.86 -6.60
N LEU A 103 15.09 15.33 -7.49
CA LEU A 103 16.09 16.12 -8.23
C LEU A 103 15.50 16.45 -9.59
N PHE A 104 15.52 17.71 -9.97
CA PHE A 104 14.88 18.15 -11.21
C PHE A 104 15.61 19.34 -11.84
N GLY A 105 15.52 19.44 -13.16
CA GLY A 105 16.13 20.54 -13.90
C GLY A 105 16.24 20.22 -15.39
N ASP A 106 16.57 21.23 -16.18
CA ASP A 106 16.75 21.12 -17.62
C ASP A 106 18.18 20.65 -17.94
N VAL A 107 18.51 19.42 -17.53
CA VAL A 107 19.81 18.78 -17.71
C VAL A 107 19.62 17.40 -18.38
N PRO A 108 20.65 16.86 -19.08
CA PRO A 108 20.56 15.53 -19.67
C PRO A 108 20.21 14.45 -18.65
N GLU A 109 19.38 13.48 -19.04
CA GLU A 109 18.93 12.37 -18.19
C GLU A 109 20.11 11.61 -17.53
N ALA A 110 21.18 11.38 -18.30
CA ALA A 110 22.39 10.72 -17.79
C ALA A 110 23.06 11.47 -16.63
N SER A 111 23.11 12.80 -16.73
CA SER A 111 23.66 13.64 -15.66
C SER A 111 22.75 13.65 -14.43
N LEU A 112 21.44 13.78 -14.66
CA LEU A 112 20.45 13.74 -13.59
C LEU A 112 20.49 12.39 -12.87
N LYS A 113 20.52 11.26 -13.60
CA LYS A 113 20.66 9.91 -13.03
C LYS A 113 21.94 9.78 -12.21
N ALA A 114 23.07 10.21 -12.73
CA ALA A 114 24.37 10.08 -12.04
C ALA A 114 24.41 10.83 -10.70
N ILE A 115 23.86 12.06 -10.67
CA ILE A 115 23.78 12.86 -9.45
C ILE A 115 22.83 12.20 -8.45
N THR A 116 21.65 11.77 -8.93
CA THR A 116 20.64 11.15 -8.09
C THR A 116 21.12 9.82 -7.51
N GLN A 117 21.84 9.02 -8.29
CA GLN A 117 22.45 7.76 -7.85
C GLN A 117 23.46 8.03 -6.70
N ARG A 118 24.34 9.02 -6.89
CA ARG A 118 25.29 9.41 -5.84
C ARG A 118 24.56 9.84 -4.56
N MET A 119 23.55 10.69 -4.69
CA MET A 119 22.76 11.12 -3.52
C MET A 119 22.02 9.95 -2.86
N LYS A 120 21.50 8.99 -3.64
CA LYS A 120 20.89 7.77 -3.09
C LYS A 120 21.92 6.99 -2.27
N ASP A 121 23.13 6.81 -2.81
CA ASP A 121 24.20 6.09 -2.13
C ASP A 121 24.60 6.78 -0.83
N ASP A 122 24.76 8.10 -0.84
CA ASP A 122 25.03 8.88 0.35
C ASP A 122 23.90 8.77 1.38
N ILE A 123 22.63 8.88 0.96
CA ILE A 123 21.46 8.75 1.82
C ILE A 123 21.42 7.37 2.50
N THR A 124 21.76 6.30 1.78
CA THR A 124 21.79 4.95 2.37
C THR A 124 22.92 4.74 3.38
N THR A 125 23.92 5.64 3.46
CA THR A 125 24.97 5.61 4.49
C THR A 125 24.59 6.36 5.77
N LEU A 126 23.48 7.10 5.77
CA LEU A 126 23.02 7.81 6.97
C LEU A 126 22.59 6.82 8.07
N PRO A 127 22.87 7.09 9.34
CA PRO A 127 22.66 6.13 10.42
C PRO A 127 21.23 5.61 10.55
N GLY A 128 20.25 6.47 10.29
CA GLY A 128 18.83 6.17 10.40
C GLY A 128 18.20 5.61 9.13
N VAL A 129 18.91 5.50 7.99
CA VAL A 129 18.35 5.13 6.70
C VAL A 129 18.90 3.79 6.21
N THR A 130 18.03 2.80 6.05
CA THR A 130 18.45 1.47 5.57
C THR A 130 18.15 1.27 4.09
N VAL A 131 17.04 1.83 3.56
CA VAL A 131 16.58 1.58 2.20
C VAL A 131 16.22 2.89 1.52
N ALA A 132 16.87 3.14 0.37
CA ALA A 132 16.49 4.18 -0.56
C ALA A 132 16.55 3.62 -1.98
N GLU A 133 15.50 3.86 -2.78
CA GLU A 133 15.37 3.35 -4.14
C GLU A 133 15.29 4.51 -5.13
N LEU A 134 15.92 4.32 -6.28
CA LEU A 134 15.88 5.28 -7.39
C LEU A 134 14.61 5.03 -8.22
N PHE A 135 13.93 6.11 -8.61
CA PHE A 135 12.69 6.04 -9.36
C PHE A 135 12.61 7.13 -10.45
N GLY A 136 11.89 6.85 -11.53
CA GLY A 136 11.68 7.84 -12.61
C GLY A 136 12.88 8.03 -13.56
N VAL A 137 13.81 7.08 -13.57
CA VAL A 137 14.96 7.04 -14.51
C VAL A 137 15.11 5.64 -15.05
N ARG A 138 15.57 5.54 -16.29
CA ARG A 138 15.79 4.27 -16.99
C ARG A 138 17.12 3.63 -16.59
N ASP A 139 17.19 2.30 -16.69
CA ASP A 139 18.45 1.58 -16.48
C ASP A 139 19.44 1.83 -17.60
N SER A 140 20.72 1.83 -17.26
CA SER A 140 21.81 2.07 -18.20
C SER A 140 22.06 0.84 -19.07
N GLU A 141 22.35 1.03 -20.35
CA GLU A 141 22.62 -0.03 -21.32
C GLU A 141 23.71 0.40 -22.30
N ILE A 142 24.53 -0.54 -22.76
CA ILE A 142 25.49 -0.33 -23.84
C ILE A 142 24.90 -0.96 -25.10
N HIS A 143 24.64 -0.12 -26.12
CA HIS A 143 24.09 -0.52 -27.39
C HIS A 143 25.19 -0.69 -28.39
N ILE A 144 25.26 -1.87 -29.01
CA ILE A 144 26.14 -2.21 -30.12
C ILE A 144 25.24 -2.45 -31.32
N GLU A 145 25.11 -1.43 -32.15
CA GLU A 145 24.22 -1.43 -33.32
C GLU A 145 24.97 -1.79 -34.58
N VAL A 146 24.57 -2.89 -35.23
CA VAL A 146 25.19 -3.41 -36.48
C VAL A 146 24.09 -3.52 -37.53
N SER A 147 24.25 -2.86 -38.69
CA SER A 147 23.27 -2.94 -39.78
C SER A 147 23.28 -4.30 -40.48
N GLU A 148 22.14 -4.68 -41.05
CA GLU A 148 22.02 -5.93 -41.82
C GLU A 148 22.99 -5.94 -42.98
N GLU A 149 23.19 -4.82 -43.69
CA GLU A 149 24.14 -4.70 -44.78
C GLU A 149 25.57 -4.98 -44.35
N THR A 150 25.95 -4.46 -43.16
CA THR A 150 27.32 -4.71 -42.63
C THR A 150 27.50 -6.18 -42.25
N LEU A 151 26.52 -6.79 -41.61
CA LEU A 151 26.55 -8.22 -41.28
C LEU A 151 26.69 -9.08 -42.52
N LYS A 152 25.97 -8.73 -43.57
CA LYS A 152 26.09 -9.41 -44.90
C LYS A 152 27.46 -9.22 -45.52
N ARG A 153 27.99 -7.99 -45.53
CA ARG A 153 29.31 -7.70 -46.10
C ARG A 153 30.45 -8.53 -45.48
N TYR A 154 30.35 -8.73 -44.16
CA TYR A 154 31.39 -9.45 -43.41
C TYR A 154 31.02 -10.91 -43.09
N ASN A 155 29.90 -11.43 -43.60
CA ASN A 155 29.34 -12.75 -43.35
C ASN A 155 29.24 -13.05 -41.84
N LEU A 156 28.74 -12.13 -41.06
CA LEU A 156 28.55 -12.19 -39.62
C LEU A 156 27.07 -12.34 -39.27
N THR A 157 26.79 -12.94 -38.09
CA THR A 157 25.48 -12.91 -37.44
C THR A 157 25.56 -12.02 -36.20
N LEU A 158 24.42 -11.51 -35.71
CA LEU A 158 24.37 -10.78 -34.43
C LEU A 158 24.91 -11.64 -33.27
N LYS A 159 24.65 -12.97 -33.30
CA LYS A 159 25.20 -13.93 -32.36
C LYS A 159 26.72 -13.99 -32.39
N ASN A 160 27.33 -13.99 -33.58
CA ASN A 160 28.79 -13.97 -33.72
C ASN A 160 29.38 -12.70 -33.08
N VAL A 161 28.76 -11.57 -33.33
CA VAL A 161 29.19 -10.28 -32.73
C VAL A 161 29.02 -10.29 -31.23
N ALA A 162 27.88 -10.76 -30.70
CA ALA A 162 27.63 -10.85 -29.26
C ALA A 162 28.64 -11.78 -28.57
N ASN A 163 28.95 -12.95 -29.19
CA ASN A 163 29.93 -13.87 -28.66
C ASN A 163 31.36 -13.28 -28.67
N ALA A 164 31.73 -12.54 -29.72
CA ALA A 164 33.03 -11.86 -29.77
C ALA A 164 33.16 -10.78 -28.68
N VAL A 165 32.07 -10.03 -28.41
CA VAL A 165 32.00 -9.04 -27.33
C VAL A 165 32.14 -9.73 -25.98
N ALA A 166 31.39 -10.82 -25.74
CA ALA A 166 31.42 -11.57 -24.49
C ALA A 166 32.83 -12.15 -24.20
N GLN A 167 33.46 -12.72 -25.22
CA GLN A 167 34.80 -13.31 -25.10
C GLN A 167 35.90 -12.25 -24.87
N ALA A 168 35.72 -11.05 -25.40
CA ALA A 168 36.69 -9.96 -25.28
C ALA A 168 36.57 -9.19 -23.96
N SER A 169 35.48 -9.37 -23.22
CA SER A 169 35.20 -8.65 -21.96
C SER A 169 35.03 -9.62 -20.79
N LEU A 170 36.09 -10.31 -20.50
CA LEU A 170 36.10 -11.40 -19.51
C LEU A 170 37.32 -11.28 -18.56
N ASP A 171 37.08 -11.45 -17.27
CA ASP A 171 38.12 -11.67 -16.29
C ASP A 171 38.12 -13.14 -15.88
N LEU A 172 39.26 -13.84 -16.07
CA LEU A 172 39.40 -15.24 -15.70
C LEU A 172 40.54 -15.43 -14.70
N PRO A 173 40.28 -16.08 -13.55
CA PRO A 173 41.33 -16.54 -12.69
C PRO A 173 42.07 -17.72 -13.37
N GLY A 174 43.35 -17.59 -13.58
CA GLY A 174 44.21 -18.64 -14.16
C GLY A 174 44.80 -19.60 -13.12
N GLY A 175 44.38 -19.51 -11.87
CA GLY A 175 44.94 -20.28 -10.76
C GLY A 175 46.27 -19.73 -10.24
N SER A 176 47.10 -20.57 -9.62
CA SER A 176 48.40 -20.17 -9.09
C SER A 176 49.50 -21.09 -9.59
N VAL A 177 50.65 -20.52 -9.84
CA VAL A 177 51.88 -21.25 -10.17
C VAL A 177 52.76 -21.26 -8.92
N LYS A 178 53.08 -22.46 -8.41
CA LYS A 178 53.99 -22.64 -7.30
C LYS A 178 55.41 -22.65 -7.85
N THR A 179 56.23 -21.67 -7.49
CA THR A 179 57.63 -21.54 -7.84
C THR A 179 58.51 -21.72 -6.59
N GLU A 180 59.81 -21.92 -6.80
CA GLU A 180 60.80 -22.00 -5.66
C GLU A 180 60.80 -20.72 -4.82
N GLY A 181 60.41 -19.56 -5.37
CA GLY A 181 60.36 -18.27 -4.69
C GLY A 181 58.99 -17.88 -4.12
N GLY A 182 58.00 -18.78 -4.22
CA GLY A 182 56.60 -18.49 -3.73
C GLY A 182 55.53 -18.82 -4.73
N GLU A 183 54.32 -18.54 -4.36
CA GLU A 183 53.10 -18.76 -5.18
C GLU A 183 52.71 -17.48 -5.96
N ILE A 184 52.57 -17.65 -7.27
CA ILE A 184 52.22 -16.54 -8.20
C ILE A 184 50.80 -16.77 -8.73
N LEU A 185 49.88 -15.82 -8.50
CA LEU A 185 48.55 -15.88 -9.06
C LEU A 185 48.57 -15.46 -10.52
N VAL A 186 47.97 -16.28 -11.38
CA VAL A 186 47.73 -15.95 -12.80
C VAL A 186 46.32 -15.44 -12.98
N ARG A 187 46.18 -14.28 -13.62
CA ARG A 187 44.88 -13.68 -13.90
C ARG A 187 44.84 -13.07 -15.29
N ALA A 188 43.84 -13.42 -16.08
CA ALA A 188 43.51 -12.68 -17.29
C ALA A 188 42.56 -11.52 -16.92
N LYS A 189 42.92 -10.28 -17.18
CA LYS A 189 42.09 -9.10 -17.00
C LYS A 189 41.73 -8.52 -18.35
N GLY A 190 40.46 -8.58 -18.72
CA GLY A 190 39.96 -8.09 -20.02
C GLY A 190 38.59 -7.41 -19.94
N ARG A 191 37.97 -7.35 -18.74
CA ARG A 191 36.62 -6.80 -18.61
C ARG A 191 36.58 -5.32 -18.99
N LYS A 192 35.58 -4.97 -19.80
CA LYS A 192 35.34 -3.64 -20.32
C LYS A 192 34.10 -3.06 -19.66
N TYR A 193 34.19 -1.81 -19.22
CA TYR A 193 33.11 -1.14 -18.47
C TYR A 193 32.43 0.00 -19.24
N LEU A 194 33.11 0.57 -20.25
CA LEU A 194 32.63 1.73 -21.00
C LEU A 194 32.44 1.38 -22.48
N ALA A 195 31.46 1.99 -23.12
CA ALA A 195 31.17 1.75 -24.54
C ALA A 195 32.39 1.96 -25.45
N LYS A 196 33.23 2.96 -25.15
CA LYS A 196 34.46 3.26 -25.93
C LYS A 196 35.46 2.10 -25.93
N GLU A 197 35.52 1.29 -24.90
CA GLU A 197 36.47 0.19 -24.75
C GLU A 197 36.14 -1.00 -25.63
N TYR A 198 34.90 -1.11 -26.12
CA TYR A 198 34.46 -2.16 -27.03
C TYR A 198 34.87 -1.90 -28.48
N ARG A 199 35.27 -0.67 -28.84
CA ARG A 199 35.61 -0.32 -30.23
C ARG A 199 36.74 -1.13 -30.80
N ASP A 200 37.72 -1.50 -29.99
CA ASP A 200 38.91 -2.20 -30.40
C ASP A 200 38.78 -3.74 -30.33
N VAL A 201 37.60 -4.25 -29.99
CA VAL A 201 37.32 -5.68 -29.93
C VAL A 201 37.42 -6.28 -31.31
N PRO A 202 38.31 -7.27 -31.57
CA PRO A 202 38.43 -7.94 -32.85
C PRO A 202 37.23 -8.90 -33.03
N VAL A 203 36.42 -8.67 -34.07
CA VAL A 203 35.28 -9.54 -34.41
C VAL A 203 35.72 -10.58 -35.47
N ILE A 204 36.57 -10.20 -36.38
CA ILE A 204 37.15 -11.12 -37.36
C ILE A 204 38.67 -11.00 -37.31
N THR A 205 39.36 -12.12 -37.23
CA THR A 205 40.82 -12.21 -37.40
C THR A 205 41.07 -13.11 -38.58
N ARG A 206 41.69 -12.60 -39.63
CA ARG A 206 42.06 -13.37 -40.82
C ARG A 206 43.37 -14.04 -40.67
N THR A 207 43.64 -15.04 -41.54
CA THR A 207 44.90 -15.81 -41.56
C THR A 207 46.13 -14.98 -41.88
N ASP A 208 45.96 -13.86 -42.57
CA ASP A 208 47.00 -12.85 -42.87
C ASP A 208 47.32 -11.94 -41.68
N GLY A 209 46.65 -12.11 -40.53
CA GLY A 209 46.81 -11.28 -39.36
C GLY A 209 46.01 -10.00 -39.35
N SER A 210 45.28 -9.69 -40.43
CA SER A 210 44.38 -8.51 -40.47
C SER A 210 43.18 -8.74 -39.56
N LYS A 211 42.74 -7.67 -38.86
CA LYS A 211 41.64 -7.70 -37.90
C LYS A 211 40.57 -6.70 -38.30
N VAL A 212 39.32 -7.13 -38.24
CA VAL A 212 38.17 -6.19 -38.31
C VAL A 212 37.69 -5.99 -36.89
N THR A 213 37.73 -4.73 -36.42
CA THR A 213 37.33 -4.39 -35.08
C THR A 213 35.84 -4.01 -35.01
N LEU A 214 35.27 -4.10 -33.83
CA LEU A 214 33.86 -3.78 -33.60
C LEU A 214 33.52 -2.31 -34.00
N GLY A 215 34.43 -1.37 -33.73
CA GLY A 215 34.27 0.02 -34.06
C GLY A 215 34.22 0.32 -35.58
N GLN A 216 34.66 -0.64 -36.44
CA GLN A 216 34.59 -0.54 -37.93
C GLN A 216 33.25 -1.06 -38.45
N ILE A 217 32.52 -1.88 -37.73
CA ILE A 217 31.30 -2.55 -38.18
C ILE A 217 30.05 -2.18 -37.36
N ALA A 218 30.23 -1.55 -36.22
CA ALA A 218 29.15 -1.23 -35.32
C ALA A 218 29.17 0.22 -34.83
N GLN A 219 28.01 0.76 -34.58
CA GLN A 219 27.85 1.98 -33.79
C GLN A 219 27.70 1.59 -32.34
N ILE A 220 28.61 2.06 -31.48
CA ILE A 220 28.64 1.72 -30.07
C ILE A 220 28.28 2.96 -29.26
N LYS A 221 27.20 2.88 -28.45
CA LYS A 221 26.66 4.00 -27.70
C LYS A 221 26.41 3.59 -26.26
N GLU A 222 26.64 4.48 -25.31
CA GLU A 222 25.99 4.38 -24.00
C GLU A 222 24.58 4.99 -24.11
N GLY A 223 23.60 4.32 -23.55
CA GLY A 223 22.20 4.71 -23.59
C GLY A 223 21.43 4.15 -22.40
N PHE A 224 20.15 4.12 -22.55
CA PHE A 224 19.20 3.57 -21.59
C PHE A 224 18.40 2.46 -22.23
N GLN A 225 17.79 1.62 -21.40
CA GLN A 225 16.91 0.58 -21.88
C GLN A 225 15.73 1.19 -22.65
N ASP A 226 15.57 0.78 -23.93
CA ASP A 226 14.51 1.30 -24.79
C ASP A 226 13.13 0.70 -24.47
N ASP A 227 13.09 -0.49 -23.84
CA ASP A 227 11.89 -1.17 -23.41
C ASP A 227 11.29 -0.56 -22.13
N GLN A 228 12.05 0.29 -21.43
CA GLN A 228 11.61 1.04 -20.26
C GLN A 228 11.30 2.49 -20.66
N GLU A 229 10.06 2.76 -21.07
CA GLU A 229 9.60 4.13 -21.33
C GLU A 229 9.26 4.84 -20.01
N LEU A 230 10.19 4.81 -19.05
CA LEU A 230 10.03 5.38 -17.71
C LEU A 230 10.61 6.80 -17.65
N PHE A 231 9.80 7.75 -17.25
CA PHE A 231 10.28 9.11 -17.05
C PHE A 231 9.45 9.86 -16.00
N ALA A 232 10.11 10.76 -15.26
CA ALA A 232 9.49 11.56 -14.21
C ALA A 232 9.59 13.07 -14.51
N ARG A 233 8.57 13.80 -14.09
CA ARG A 233 8.57 15.27 -14.04
C ARG A 233 8.23 15.75 -12.64
N PHE A 234 8.89 16.84 -12.25
CA PHE A 234 8.57 17.58 -11.02
C PHE A 234 8.26 19.02 -11.39
N ASN A 235 7.03 19.48 -11.14
CA ASN A 235 6.51 20.77 -11.55
C ASN A 235 6.73 21.07 -13.05
N GLY A 236 6.58 20.05 -13.90
CA GLY A 236 6.73 20.13 -15.35
C GLY A 236 8.18 20.04 -15.87
N LYS A 237 9.20 19.95 -15.01
CA LYS A 237 10.62 19.78 -15.40
C LYS A 237 11.03 18.31 -15.28
N PRO A 238 11.96 17.83 -16.16
CA PRO A 238 12.52 16.49 -16.00
C PRO A 238 13.06 16.26 -14.60
N ALA A 239 12.79 15.10 -14.04
CA ALA A 239 13.15 14.77 -12.66
C ALA A 239 13.62 13.32 -12.51
N ALA A 240 14.41 13.09 -11.47
CA ALA A 240 14.76 11.79 -10.93
C ALA A 240 14.42 11.79 -9.44
N LEU A 241 13.86 10.69 -8.96
CA LEU A 241 13.30 10.61 -7.62
C LEU A 241 14.06 9.59 -6.78
N ILE A 242 14.31 9.91 -5.52
CA ILE A 242 14.80 8.95 -4.53
C ILE A 242 13.67 8.71 -3.54
N GLN A 243 13.18 7.49 -3.49
CA GLN A 243 12.17 7.07 -2.53
C GLN A 243 12.84 6.50 -1.29
N VAL A 244 12.65 7.15 -0.15
CA VAL A 244 13.24 6.74 1.13
C VAL A 244 12.21 5.98 1.95
N TYR A 245 12.62 4.80 2.43
CA TYR A 245 11.77 3.92 3.22
C TYR A 245 12.30 3.78 4.64
N ARG A 246 11.39 3.51 5.56
CA ARG A 246 11.73 2.95 6.87
C ARG A 246 11.54 1.44 6.87
N VAL A 247 12.39 0.74 7.56
CA VAL A 247 12.37 -0.71 7.74
C VAL A 247 12.35 -1.01 9.24
N ALA A 248 11.63 -2.03 9.63
CA ALA A 248 11.53 -2.47 11.03
C ALA A 248 11.18 -1.33 12.01
N ASP A 249 11.92 -1.19 13.09
CA ASP A 249 11.65 -0.27 14.19
C ASP A 249 12.12 1.16 13.96
N GLN A 250 12.55 1.50 12.72
CA GLN A 250 13.01 2.86 12.42
C GLN A 250 11.90 3.89 12.59
N ASN A 251 12.24 5.02 13.23
CA ASN A 251 11.33 6.15 13.40
C ASN A 251 11.27 7.00 12.13
N ALA A 252 10.08 7.19 11.56
CA ALA A 252 9.90 7.98 10.34
C ALA A 252 10.31 9.45 10.50
N LEU A 253 10.21 10.03 11.71
CA LEU A 253 10.59 11.42 11.96
C LEU A 253 12.12 11.58 11.95
N ASP A 254 12.84 10.62 12.52
CA ASP A 254 14.31 10.64 12.57
C ASP A 254 14.88 10.44 11.18
N VAL A 255 14.41 9.41 10.45
CA VAL A 255 14.78 9.17 9.04
C VAL A 255 14.57 10.42 8.20
N ALA A 256 13.39 11.07 8.31
CA ALA A 256 13.11 12.27 7.55
C ALA A 256 14.01 13.45 7.95
N SER A 257 14.33 13.59 9.23
CA SER A 257 15.21 14.65 9.72
C SER A 257 16.63 14.52 9.18
N GLU A 258 17.20 13.32 9.23
CA GLU A 258 18.55 13.03 8.71
C GLU A 258 18.66 13.28 7.20
N VAL A 259 17.66 12.80 6.42
CA VAL A 259 17.64 13.03 4.98
C VAL A 259 17.51 14.51 4.65
N LYS A 260 16.67 15.26 5.37
CA LYS A 260 16.52 16.71 5.17
C LYS A 260 17.79 17.47 5.52
N GLU A 261 18.48 17.09 6.57
CA GLU A 261 19.77 17.69 6.95
C GLU A 261 20.85 17.42 5.89
N TYR A 262 20.92 16.18 5.36
CA TYR A 262 21.81 15.84 4.27
C TYR A 262 21.50 16.69 3.01
N VAL A 263 20.24 16.76 2.59
CA VAL A 263 19.82 17.54 1.42
C VAL A 263 20.13 19.03 1.59
N ALA A 264 19.96 19.57 2.81
CA ALA A 264 20.32 20.96 3.09
C ALA A 264 21.83 21.22 2.92
N LYS A 265 22.68 20.25 3.26
CA LYS A 265 24.15 20.32 3.08
C LYS A 265 24.55 20.24 1.60
N ILE A 266 23.94 19.31 0.84
CA ILE A 266 24.34 19.06 -0.55
C ILE A 266 23.74 20.08 -1.55
N ARG A 267 22.62 20.73 -1.19
CA ARG A 267 21.92 21.70 -2.07
C ARG A 267 22.84 22.78 -2.67
N PRO A 268 23.76 23.43 -1.93
CA PRO A 268 24.68 24.42 -2.51
C PRO A 268 25.78 23.82 -3.37
N GLU A 269 26.01 22.50 -3.30
CA GLU A 269 27.04 21.79 -4.07
C GLU A 269 26.49 21.23 -5.39
N LEU A 270 25.17 21.31 -5.62
CA LEU A 270 24.55 20.82 -6.84
C LEU A 270 24.99 21.66 -8.04
N PRO A 271 25.20 21.03 -9.22
CA PRO A 271 25.50 21.73 -10.45
C PRO A 271 24.43 22.76 -10.83
N ALA A 272 24.84 23.83 -11.50
CA ALA A 272 23.90 24.84 -12.01
C ALA A 272 22.82 24.19 -12.89
N GLY A 273 21.56 24.54 -12.65
CA GLY A 273 20.42 24.00 -13.37
C GLY A 273 19.77 22.76 -12.73
N VAL A 274 20.41 22.15 -11.73
CA VAL A 274 19.82 21.06 -10.94
C VAL A 274 19.29 21.61 -9.62
N ASN A 275 18.05 21.28 -9.30
CA ASN A 275 17.38 21.64 -8.06
C ASN A 275 16.99 20.38 -7.30
N VAL A 276 16.81 20.51 -5.98
CA VAL A 276 16.36 19.41 -5.11
C VAL A 276 15.23 19.90 -4.20
N ASP A 277 14.17 19.09 -4.07
CA ASP A 277 13.06 19.35 -3.15
C ASP A 277 12.46 18.04 -2.63
N PHE A 278 11.53 18.13 -1.68
CA PHE A 278 10.87 17.00 -1.06
C PHE A 278 9.43 16.89 -1.54
N PHE A 279 8.96 15.66 -1.70
CA PHE A 279 7.60 15.37 -2.11
C PHE A 279 7.02 14.23 -1.27
N ALA A 280 5.70 14.26 -1.02
CA ALA A 280 4.96 13.26 -0.27
C ALA A 280 5.62 12.91 1.07
N ASP A 281 6.03 13.93 1.81
CA ASP A 281 6.70 13.81 3.10
C ASP A 281 5.71 13.40 4.20
N ARG A 282 5.62 12.10 4.46
CA ARG A 282 4.72 11.54 5.48
C ARG A 282 5.12 11.90 6.91
N SER A 283 6.38 12.31 7.12
CA SER A 283 6.81 12.76 8.45
C SER A 283 6.10 14.05 8.87
N LYS A 284 5.81 14.95 7.92
CA LYS A 284 5.02 16.18 8.18
C LYS A 284 3.60 15.83 8.62
N ILE A 285 2.96 14.88 7.91
CA ILE A 285 1.61 14.41 8.23
C ILE A 285 1.59 13.80 9.64
N LEU A 286 2.56 12.92 9.95
CA LEU A 286 2.65 12.31 11.27
C LEU A 286 2.85 13.36 12.36
N LYS A 287 3.77 14.32 12.16
CA LYS A 287 4.04 15.40 13.11
C LYS A 287 2.80 16.27 13.33
N SER A 288 2.13 16.72 12.24
CA SER A 288 0.90 17.51 12.33
C SER A 288 -0.19 16.76 13.12
N ARG A 289 -0.34 15.45 12.90
CA ARG A 289 -1.31 14.64 13.65
C ARG A 289 -0.94 14.49 15.12
N ILE A 290 0.34 14.29 15.44
CA ILE A 290 0.82 14.28 16.84
C ILE A 290 0.53 15.63 17.50
N ASP A 291 0.86 16.74 16.86
CA ASP A 291 0.65 18.08 17.40
C ASP A 291 -0.85 18.37 17.62
N LEU A 292 -1.71 18.00 16.66
CA LEU A 292 -3.17 18.10 16.80
C LEU A 292 -3.69 17.29 17.99
N LEU A 293 -3.23 16.03 18.12
CA LEU A 293 -3.66 15.14 19.18
C LEU A 293 -3.19 15.61 20.56
N LEU A 294 -1.95 16.08 20.67
CA LEU A 294 -1.44 16.67 21.90
C LEU A 294 -2.22 17.92 22.31
N ARG A 295 -2.58 18.78 21.33
CA ARG A 295 -3.42 19.95 21.56
C ARG A 295 -4.82 19.58 22.04
N ASN A 296 -5.45 18.61 21.38
CA ASN A 296 -6.78 18.12 21.77
C ASN A 296 -6.75 17.47 23.15
N MET A 297 -5.71 16.69 23.45
CA MET A 297 -5.51 16.10 24.77
C MET A 297 -5.33 17.18 25.85
N ALA A 298 -4.51 18.20 25.57
CA ALA A 298 -4.31 19.33 26.50
C ALA A 298 -5.62 20.12 26.72
N GLN A 299 -6.39 20.38 25.65
CA GLN A 299 -7.70 21.04 25.75
C GLN A 299 -8.70 20.19 26.53
N GLY A 300 -8.76 18.86 26.27
CA GLY A 300 -9.58 17.91 27.01
C GLY A 300 -9.22 17.89 28.50
N LEU A 301 -7.92 17.84 28.80
CA LEU A 301 -7.41 17.89 30.19
C LEU A 301 -7.83 19.18 30.88
N VAL A 302 -7.68 20.35 30.24
CA VAL A 302 -8.10 21.65 30.79
C VAL A 302 -9.62 21.65 31.04
N LEU A 303 -10.42 21.13 30.11
CA LEU A 303 -11.86 21.01 30.30
C LEU A 303 -12.24 20.16 31.49
N VAL A 304 -11.57 18.99 31.64
CA VAL A 304 -11.74 18.08 32.78
C VAL A 304 -11.40 18.80 34.09
N VAL A 305 -10.27 19.51 34.16
CA VAL A 305 -9.87 20.31 35.33
C VAL A 305 -10.92 21.36 35.67
N LEU A 306 -11.43 22.07 34.68
CA LEU A 306 -12.45 23.10 34.89
C LEU A 306 -13.76 22.48 35.43
N VAL A 307 -14.22 21.39 34.84
CA VAL A 307 -15.45 20.70 35.29
C VAL A 307 -15.27 20.14 36.69
N LEU A 308 -14.19 19.43 36.95
CA LEU A 308 -13.87 18.88 38.25
C LEU A 308 -13.73 20.02 39.31
N GLY A 309 -12.99 21.09 38.97
CA GLY A 309 -12.82 22.26 39.83
C GLY A 309 -14.12 23.00 40.17
N LEU A 310 -15.12 22.91 39.27
CA LEU A 310 -16.43 23.49 39.48
C LEU A 310 -17.27 22.75 40.56
N PHE A 311 -17.20 21.42 40.54
CA PHE A 311 -18.02 20.57 41.40
C PHE A 311 -17.26 20.02 42.61
N LEU A 312 -16.00 19.70 42.49
CA LEU A 312 -15.14 19.12 43.51
C LEU A 312 -14.29 20.18 44.23
N SER A 313 -13.61 19.79 45.30
CA SER A 313 -12.62 20.66 45.93
C SER A 313 -11.39 20.80 45.00
N ALA A 314 -10.77 21.99 44.94
CA ALA A 314 -9.63 22.27 44.10
C ALA A 314 -8.45 21.26 44.29
N ARG A 315 -8.25 20.77 45.50
CA ARG A 315 -7.24 19.81 45.85
C ARG A 315 -7.55 18.43 45.30
N LEU A 316 -8.80 17.96 45.43
CA LEU A 316 -9.22 16.68 44.85
C LEU A 316 -9.15 16.74 43.34
N SER A 317 -9.64 17.80 42.72
CA SER A 317 -9.52 18.01 41.26
C SER A 317 -8.07 17.96 40.82
N PHE A 318 -7.13 18.57 41.54
CA PHE A 318 -5.70 18.54 41.19
C PHE A 318 -5.13 17.11 41.21
N TRP A 319 -5.37 16.34 42.30
CA TRP A 319 -4.83 14.98 42.40
C TRP A 319 -5.47 13.99 41.42
N VAL A 320 -6.77 14.07 41.21
CA VAL A 320 -7.48 13.26 40.19
C VAL A 320 -6.96 13.57 38.80
N THR A 321 -6.78 14.85 38.47
CA THR A 321 -6.23 15.27 37.17
C THR A 321 -4.79 14.80 36.98
N LEU A 322 -3.97 14.80 38.05
CA LEU A 322 -2.59 14.33 37.99
C LEU A 322 -2.49 12.83 37.71
N GLY A 323 -3.49 12.04 38.10
CA GLY A 323 -3.59 10.61 37.79
C GLY A 323 -3.65 10.32 36.29
N ILE A 324 -4.23 11.20 35.48
CA ILE A 324 -4.34 11.02 34.03
C ILE A 324 -2.97 10.89 33.35
N PRO A 325 -2.06 11.91 33.44
CA PRO A 325 -0.74 11.78 32.83
C PRO A 325 0.08 10.63 33.42
N ILE A 326 -0.08 10.30 34.69
CA ILE A 326 0.59 9.16 35.32
C ILE A 326 0.15 7.86 34.64
N SER A 327 -1.15 7.64 34.49
CA SER A 327 -1.72 6.45 33.82
C SER A 327 -1.27 6.35 32.36
N PHE A 328 -1.21 7.49 31.64
CA PHE A 328 -0.76 7.54 30.25
C PHE A 328 0.73 7.22 30.12
N LEU A 329 1.58 7.78 30.96
CA LEU A 329 3.01 7.50 30.97
C LEU A 329 3.29 6.03 31.29
N ALA A 330 2.57 5.46 32.25
CA ALA A 330 2.67 4.04 32.57
C ALA A 330 2.24 3.15 31.40
N ALA A 331 1.16 3.51 30.71
CA ALA A 331 0.73 2.82 29.50
C ALA A 331 1.75 2.91 28.38
N ILE A 332 2.31 4.12 28.10
CA ILE A 332 3.35 4.32 27.09
C ILE A 332 4.57 3.46 27.39
N TRP A 333 4.96 3.32 28.66
CA TRP A 333 6.06 2.43 29.09
C TRP A 333 5.75 0.96 28.79
N PHE A 334 4.48 0.56 28.83
CA PHE A 334 4.04 -0.81 28.55
C PHE A 334 3.92 -1.14 27.06
N LEU A 335 3.66 -0.16 26.18
CA LEU A 335 3.41 -0.37 24.75
C LEU A 335 4.50 -1.19 24.01
N PRO A 336 5.81 -0.97 24.25
CA PRO A 336 6.86 -1.77 23.60
C PRO A 336 6.77 -3.28 23.91
N PHE A 337 6.33 -3.65 25.12
CA PHE A 337 6.16 -5.06 25.48
C PHE A 337 4.96 -5.72 24.79
N ALA A 338 4.02 -4.89 24.31
CA ALA A 338 2.85 -5.35 23.56
C ALA A 338 3.03 -5.22 22.04
N ASP A 339 4.25 -4.88 21.59
CA ASP A 339 4.61 -4.65 20.16
C ASP A 339 3.73 -3.56 19.49
N VAL A 340 3.40 -2.51 20.25
CA VAL A 340 2.61 -1.38 19.76
C VAL A 340 3.46 -0.11 19.74
N SER A 341 3.59 0.48 18.55
CA SER A 341 4.27 1.76 18.37
C SER A 341 3.33 2.96 18.59
N ILE A 342 3.92 4.14 18.87
CA ILE A 342 3.17 5.40 18.86
C ILE A 342 2.87 5.75 17.41
N ASN A 343 1.60 5.68 17.04
CA ASN A 343 1.08 5.95 15.71
C ASN A 343 -0.28 6.67 15.79
N MET A 344 -0.87 7.06 14.64
CA MET A 344 -2.15 7.75 14.62
C MET A 344 -3.27 7.03 15.39
N ILE A 345 -3.30 5.69 15.29
CA ILE A 345 -4.37 4.88 15.89
C ILE A 345 -4.16 4.74 17.39
N SER A 346 -2.92 4.50 17.83
CA SER A 346 -2.61 4.44 19.27
C SER A 346 -2.86 5.80 19.95
N LEU A 347 -2.52 6.91 19.27
CA LEU A 347 -2.81 8.25 19.78
C LEU A 347 -4.32 8.55 19.85
N PHE A 348 -5.08 8.11 18.83
CA PHE A 348 -6.55 8.20 18.88
C PHE A 348 -7.12 7.42 20.08
N ALA A 349 -6.58 6.22 20.35
CA ALA A 349 -6.98 5.41 21.52
C ALA A 349 -6.69 6.14 22.84
N PHE A 350 -5.58 6.87 22.96
CA PHE A 350 -5.28 7.70 24.15
C PHE A 350 -6.33 8.82 24.34
N ILE A 351 -6.78 9.48 23.26
CA ILE A 351 -7.84 10.50 23.37
C ILE A 351 -9.16 9.86 23.78
N MET A 352 -9.50 8.74 23.17
CA MET A 352 -10.77 8.03 23.48
C MET A 352 -10.84 7.59 24.93
N VAL A 353 -9.74 7.09 25.49
CA VAL A 353 -9.71 6.58 26.88
C VAL A 353 -9.62 7.69 27.92
N LEU A 354 -9.28 8.93 27.53
CA LEU A 354 -9.13 10.08 28.44
C LEU A 354 -10.34 10.29 29.34
N GLY A 355 -11.55 10.22 28.76
CA GLY A 355 -12.79 10.35 29.54
C GLY A 355 -13.05 9.18 30.47
N ILE A 356 -12.70 7.97 30.06
CA ILE A 356 -12.97 6.75 30.82
C ILE A 356 -12.07 6.67 32.06
N VAL A 357 -10.81 7.05 31.94
CA VAL A 357 -9.80 7.01 33.02
C VAL A 357 -10.18 7.93 34.19
N VAL A 358 -10.82 9.05 33.90
CA VAL A 358 -11.17 10.05 34.92
C VAL A 358 -12.25 9.55 35.88
N ASP A 359 -13.19 8.76 35.37
CA ASP A 359 -14.37 8.33 36.12
C ASP A 359 -14.00 7.53 37.38
N ASP A 360 -13.10 6.57 37.28
CA ASP A 360 -12.66 5.72 38.39
C ASP A 360 -11.98 6.55 39.51
N ALA A 361 -11.10 7.44 39.10
CA ALA A 361 -10.40 8.31 40.03
C ALA A 361 -11.34 9.32 40.72
N ILE A 362 -12.40 9.78 40.06
CA ILE A 362 -13.42 10.66 40.65
C ILE A 362 -14.16 9.92 41.76
N VAL A 363 -14.64 8.70 41.48
CA VAL A 363 -15.47 7.93 42.43
C VAL A 363 -14.68 7.59 43.67
N VAL A 364 -13.43 7.09 43.54
CA VAL A 364 -12.56 6.80 44.68
C VAL A 364 -12.22 8.06 45.49
N GLY A 365 -11.85 9.12 44.75
CA GLY A 365 -11.48 10.39 45.38
C GLY A 365 -12.62 11.05 46.12
N GLU A 366 -13.87 10.99 45.61
CA GLU A 366 -15.05 11.54 46.20
C GLU A 366 -15.41 10.79 47.50
N GLN A 367 -15.33 9.46 47.50
CA GLN A 367 -15.61 8.65 48.69
C GLN A 367 -14.60 8.93 49.83
N VAL A 368 -13.31 8.95 49.49
CA VAL A 368 -12.26 9.32 50.46
C VAL A 368 -12.49 10.72 51.00
N PHE A 369 -12.86 11.67 50.14
CA PHE A 369 -13.12 13.05 50.53
C PHE A 369 -14.35 13.18 51.41
N THR A 370 -15.42 12.42 51.14
CA THR A 370 -16.64 12.38 51.99
C THR A 370 -16.33 11.91 53.42
N PHE A 371 -15.58 10.85 53.58
CA PHE A 371 -15.19 10.35 54.90
C PHE A 371 -14.31 11.37 55.66
N ARG A 372 -13.49 12.13 54.97
CA ARG A 372 -12.69 13.20 55.57
C ARG A 372 -13.53 14.42 55.98
N GLU A 373 -14.60 14.78 55.23
CA GLU A 373 -15.55 15.78 55.64
C GLU A 373 -16.35 15.38 56.87
N GLU A 374 -16.65 14.10 57.01
CA GLU A 374 -17.30 13.51 58.18
C GLU A 374 -16.38 13.44 59.43
N GLY A 375 -15.12 13.87 59.29
CA GLY A 375 -14.17 13.99 60.42
C GLY A 375 -13.31 12.75 60.69
N MET A 376 -13.30 11.78 59.76
CA MET A 376 -12.43 10.61 59.88
C MET A 376 -10.96 10.99 59.69
N GLU A 377 -10.09 10.29 60.46
CA GLU A 377 -8.62 10.45 60.31
C GLU A 377 -8.16 10.25 58.86
N PRO A 378 -7.23 11.06 58.34
CA PRO A 378 -6.85 11.03 56.92
C PRO A 378 -6.45 9.67 56.38
N MET A 379 -5.63 8.94 57.10
CA MET A 379 -5.19 7.61 56.71
C MET A 379 -6.36 6.60 56.72
N LYS A 380 -7.18 6.60 57.76
CA LYS A 380 -8.38 5.74 57.85
C LYS A 380 -9.38 6.05 56.77
N ALA A 381 -9.68 7.33 56.55
CA ALA A 381 -10.61 7.77 55.49
C ALA A 381 -10.15 7.28 54.11
N SER A 382 -8.85 7.32 53.82
CA SER A 382 -8.28 6.86 52.56
C SER A 382 -8.38 5.33 52.38
N VAL A 383 -8.04 4.55 53.44
CA VAL A 383 -8.11 3.08 53.40
C VAL A 383 -9.55 2.60 53.35
N GLU A 384 -10.43 3.09 54.25
CA GLU A 384 -11.83 2.62 54.31
C GLU A 384 -12.61 3.11 53.06
N GLY A 385 -12.43 4.37 52.64
CA GLY A 385 -13.07 4.90 51.44
C GLY A 385 -12.74 4.09 50.21
N THR A 386 -11.44 3.85 49.98
CA THR A 386 -10.97 3.02 48.86
C THR A 386 -11.44 1.56 48.96
N SER A 387 -11.46 0.96 50.20
CA SER A 387 -11.88 -0.42 50.39
C SER A 387 -13.35 -0.66 50.04
N ILE A 388 -14.22 0.33 50.33
CA ILE A 388 -15.66 0.23 50.05
C ILE A 388 -15.93 0.30 48.57
N ILE A 389 -15.31 1.24 47.90
CA ILE A 389 -15.52 1.50 46.46
C ILE A 389 -14.62 0.64 45.57
N GLY A 390 -13.52 0.13 46.06
CA GLY A 390 -12.53 -0.61 45.29
C GLY A 390 -13.12 -1.81 44.53
N LYS A 391 -14.01 -2.59 45.15
CA LYS A 391 -14.65 -3.71 44.46
C LYS A 391 -15.49 -3.29 43.27
N PRO A 392 -16.44 -2.34 43.36
CA PRO A 392 -17.19 -1.83 42.22
C PRO A 392 -16.27 -1.27 41.11
N VAL A 393 -15.23 -0.51 41.45
CA VAL A 393 -14.30 0.07 40.49
C VAL A 393 -13.53 -1.02 39.75
N ILE A 394 -12.99 -2.02 40.45
CA ILE A 394 -12.31 -3.16 39.82
C ILE A 394 -13.21 -3.84 38.78
N PHE A 395 -14.44 -4.16 39.15
CA PHE A 395 -15.38 -4.83 38.24
C PHE A 395 -15.82 -3.91 37.10
N SER A 396 -15.97 -2.60 37.32
CA SER A 396 -16.23 -1.62 36.27
C SER A 396 -15.12 -1.61 35.22
N VAL A 397 -13.87 -1.48 35.67
CA VAL A 397 -12.70 -1.52 34.77
C VAL A 397 -12.60 -2.85 34.03
N LEU A 398 -12.79 -3.98 34.74
CA LEU A 398 -12.75 -5.29 34.09
C LEU A 398 -13.84 -5.49 33.03
N THR A 399 -15.04 -4.97 33.25
CA THR A 399 -16.13 -5.01 32.27
C THR A 399 -15.81 -4.10 31.08
N THR A 400 -15.18 -2.95 31.31
CA THR A 400 -14.70 -2.09 30.22
C THR A 400 -13.58 -2.74 29.43
N VAL A 401 -12.61 -3.37 30.09
CA VAL A 401 -11.56 -4.15 29.42
C VAL A 401 -12.18 -5.26 28.58
N ALA A 402 -13.15 -6.01 29.13
CA ALA A 402 -13.86 -7.05 28.40
C ALA A 402 -14.52 -6.51 27.13
N ALA A 403 -15.21 -5.37 27.21
CA ALA A 403 -15.88 -4.73 26.07
C ALA A 403 -14.93 -4.37 24.90
N PHE A 404 -13.63 -4.21 25.14
CA PHE A 404 -12.64 -3.96 24.10
C PHE A 404 -11.99 -5.24 23.52
N LEU A 405 -12.14 -6.40 24.17
CA LEU A 405 -11.52 -7.65 23.71
C LEU A 405 -11.99 -8.09 22.31
N PRO A 406 -13.26 -7.96 21.90
CA PRO A 406 -13.70 -8.34 20.57
C PRO A 406 -12.90 -7.69 19.43
N LEU A 407 -12.47 -6.43 19.60
CA LEU A 407 -11.64 -5.72 18.64
C LEU A 407 -10.23 -6.32 18.49
N MET A 408 -9.75 -7.08 19.47
CA MET A 408 -8.47 -7.80 19.38
C MET A 408 -8.58 -9.07 18.53
N MET A 409 -9.78 -9.60 18.32
CA MET A 409 -10.00 -10.85 17.59
C MET A 409 -10.03 -10.67 16.08
N GLY A 410 -10.19 -9.43 15.60
CA GLY A 410 -10.25 -9.11 14.18
C GLY A 410 -9.09 -9.70 13.38
N THR A 411 -9.41 -10.30 12.22
CA THR A 411 -8.46 -10.89 11.29
C THR A 411 -8.19 -9.95 10.11
N GLY A 412 -7.26 -10.34 9.25
CA GLY A 412 -6.88 -9.55 8.09
C GLY A 412 -6.07 -8.30 8.44
N MET A 413 -5.81 -7.49 7.42
CA MET A 413 -5.01 -6.27 7.57
C MET A 413 -5.68 -5.26 8.51
N MET A 414 -6.99 -5.11 8.36
CA MET A 414 -7.78 -4.16 9.15
C MET A 414 -7.88 -4.57 10.62
N GLY A 415 -8.05 -5.86 10.89
CA GLY A 415 -8.03 -6.40 12.26
C GLY A 415 -6.71 -6.12 12.98
N LYS A 416 -5.57 -6.29 12.28
CA LYS A 416 -4.24 -5.97 12.81
C LYS A 416 -4.10 -4.48 13.13
N ILE A 417 -4.64 -3.60 12.29
CA ILE A 417 -4.62 -2.15 12.50
C ILE A 417 -5.49 -1.78 13.71
N MET A 418 -6.71 -2.30 13.78
CA MET A 418 -7.67 -2.01 14.85
C MET A 418 -7.24 -2.57 16.23
N ARG A 419 -6.44 -3.64 16.26
CA ARG A 419 -5.88 -4.21 17.48
C ARG A 419 -5.12 -3.21 18.35
N ASN A 420 -4.52 -2.18 17.73
CA ASN A 420 -3.78 -1.16 18.47
C ASN A 420 -4.68 -0.39 19.47
N ILE A 421 -5.97 -0.20 19.14
CA ILE A 421 -6.90 0.54 20.00
C ILE A 421 -7.11 -0.18 21.34
N PRO A 422 -7.61 -1.44 21.37
CA PRO A 422 -7.85 -2.13 22.65
C PRO A 422 -6.56 -2.34 23.46
N VAL A 423 -5.43 -2.57 22.83
CA VAL A 423 -4.14 -2.74 23.56
C VAL A 423 -3.80 -1.47 24.34
N VAL A 424 -3.89 -0.30 23.72
CA VAL A 424 -3.65 0.99 24.38
C VAL A 424 -4.67 1.23 25.49
N VAL A 425 -5.96 1.04 25.19
CA VAL A 425 -7.05 1.25 26.15
C VAL A 425 -6.88 0.37 27.38
N ILE A 426 -6.63 -0.93 27.18
CA ILE A 426 -6.42 -1.89 28.27
C ILE A 426 -5.19 -1.51 29.11
N ALA A 427 -4.09 -1.15 28.47
CA ALA A 427 -2.88 -0.72 29.18
C ALA A 427 -3.14 0.52 30.06
N VAL A 428 -3.83 1.52 29.52
CA VAL A 428 -4.19 2.75 30.25
C VAL A 428 -5.15 2.45 31.39
N LEU A 429 -6.19 1.61 31.17
CA LEU A 429 -7.16 1.24 32.21
C LEU A 429 -6.52 0.46 33.35
N ILE A 430 -5.62 -0.49 33.07
CA ILE A 430 -4.88 -1.20 34.12
C ILE A 430 -4.00 -0.22 34.90
N ALA A 431 -3.29 0.68 34.23
CA ALA A 431 -2.48 1.70 34.89
C ALA A 431 -3.35 2.63 35.77
N SER A 432 -4.51 3.06 35.26
CA SER A 432 -5.47 3.88 35.98
C SER A 432 -6.04 3.16 37.21
N LEU A 433 -6.33 1.86 37.09
CA LEU A 433 -6.81 1.06 38.23
C LEU A 433 -5.75 1.02 39.34
N ILE A 434 -4.50 0.83 38.99
CA ILE A 434 -3.39 0.89 39.98
C ILE A 434 -3.28 2.28 40.59
N GLU A 435 -3.39 3.33 39.79
CA GLU A 435 -3.31 4.72 40.22
C GLU A 435 -4.47 5.04 41.21
N CYS A 436 -5.71 4.76 40.83
CA CYS A 436 -6.87 5.14 41.64
C CYS A 436 -7.01 4.34 42.93
N LEU A 437 -6.51 3.07 42.98
CA LEU A 437 -6.61 2.26 44.18
C LEU A 437 -5.42 2.40 45.16
N PHE A 438 -4.22 2.75 44.66
CA PHE A 438 -3.03 2.78 45.51
C PHE A 438 -2.38 4.18 45.56
N ILE A 439 -2.22 4.85 44.42
CA ILE A 439 -1.49 6.12 44.35
C ILE A 439 -2.36 7.31 44.81
N LEU A 440 -3.56 7.44 44.26
CA LEU A 440 -4.48 8.51 44.58
C LEU A 440 -4.86 8.55 46.08
N PRO A 441 -5.24 7.42 46.73
CA PRO A 441 -5.54 7.42 48.17
C PRO A 441 -4.36 7.84 49.05
N SER A 442 -3.13 7.47 48.64
CA SER A 442 -1.90 7.84 49.35
C SER A 442 -1.68 9.37 49.27
N HIS A 443 -1.90 9.99 48.10
CA HIS A 443 -1.82 11.45 47.97
C HIS A 443 -2.91 12.18 48.74
N LEU A 444 -4.14 11.64 48.75
CA LEU A 444 -5.25 12.19 49.49
C LEU A 444 -5.07 12.08 51.00
N ALA A 445 -4.43 11.01 51.53
CA ALA A 445 -4.08 10.88 52.95
C ALA A 445 -3.15 12.02 53.42
N GLY A 446 -2.18 12.41 52.60
CA GLY A 446 -1.25 13.54 52.90
C GLY A 446 -1.85 14.93 52.76
N ALA A 447 -3.00 15.06 52.09
CA ALA A 447 -3.58 16.37 51.75
C ALA A 447 -4.30 17.01 52.98
N LYS A 448 -3.99 18.26 53.33
CA LYS A 448 -4.69 19.02 54.40
C LYS A 448 -6.10 19.39 53.91
N VAL A 449 -7.16 18.81 54.44
CA VAL A 449 -8.54 19.20 54.14
C VAL A 449 -8.99 20.23 55.17
N LYS A 450 -9.43 21.41 54.75
CA LYS A 450 -10.12 22.36 55.64
C LYS A 450 -11.52 21.83 55.94
N GLN A 451 -11.78 21.51 57.19
CA GLN A 451 -13.16 21.27 57.66
C GLN A 451 -13.99 22.50 57.28
N ARG A 452 -15.00 22.31 56.46
CA ARG A 452 -15.97 23.36 56.12
C ARG A 452 -16.82 23.67 57.34
N LYS A 453 -16.76 24.90 57.77
CA LYS A 453 -17.77 25.38 58.73
C LYS A 453 -19.15 25.32 58.09
N ASN A 454 -20.15 24.81 58.84
CA ASN A 454 -21.52 24.66 58.39
C ASN A 454 -22.03 25.90 57.66
N GLY A 455 -22.32 25.78 56.35
CA GLY A 455 -22.99 26.81 55.58
C GLY A 455 -22.32 27.34 54.30
N GLU A 456 -21.03 27.06 54.05
CA GLU A 456 -20.31 27.52 52.83
C GLU A 456 -20.34 26.49 51.71
N GLU A 457 -21.48 26.34 51.03
CA GLU A 457 -21.52 25.56 49.79
C GLU A 457 -21.11 26.41 48.58
N LYS A 458 -20.27 25.85 47.68
CA LYS A 458 -20.00 26.49 46.37
C LYS A 458 -21.32 26.75 45.64
N MET A 459 -21.42 27.84 44.93
CA MET A 459 -22.61 28.23 44.14
C MET A 459 -23.00 27.15 43.13
N SER A 460 -22.03 26.48 42.51
CA SER A 460 -22.21 25.33 41.59
C SER A 460 -22.85 24.13 42.28
N ALA A 461 -22.41 23.76 43.49
CA ALA A 461 -22.96 22.66 44.27
C ALA A 461 -24.41 22.97 44.71
N ARG A 462 -24.68 24.22 45.09
CA ARG A 462 -26.04 24.69 45.43
C ARG A 462 -26.98 24.63 44.22
N LEU A 463 -26.51 25.04 43.03
CA LEU A 463 -27.29 24.99 41.80
C LEU A 463 -27.59 23.54 41.40
N LEU A 464 -26.59 22.66 41.46
CA LEU A 464 -26.74 21.23 41.18
C LEU A 464 -27.74 20.58 42.15
N ARG A 465 -27.62 20.85 43.46
CA ARG A 465 -28.58 20.36 44.46
C ARG A 465 -30.00 20.85 44.22
N ARG A 466 -30.15 22.11 43.77
CA ARG A 466 -31.47 22.67 43.41
C ARG A 466 -32.04 21.96 42.18
N PHE A 467 -31.20 21.67 41.19
CA PHE A 467 -31.57 20.90 40.01
C PHE A 467 -32.01 19.48 40.38
N ILE A 468 -31.17 18.75 41.16
CA ILE A 468 -31.48 17.40 41.62
C ILE A 468 -32.79 17.32 42.41
N ARG A 469 -32.99 18.23 43.40
CA ARG A 469 -34.21 18.24 44.24
C ARG A 469 -35.42 18.78 43.54
N GLY A 470 -35.28 19.48 42.42
CA GLY A 470 -36.37 20.12 41.69
C GLY A 470 -36.74 19.33 40.41
N PRO A 471 -36.29 19.77 39.24
CA PRO A 471 -36.73 19.19 37.98
C PRO A 471 -36.34 17.72 37.82
N TYR A 472 -35.12 17.32 38.23
CA TYR A 472 -34.67 15.93 38.09
C TYR A 472 -35.49 14.96 38.96
N TYR A 473 -35.74 15.32 40.19
CA TYR A 473 -36.56 14.50 41.10
C TYR A 473 -37.99 14.30 40.58
N LYS A 474 -38.58 15.38 40.03
CA LYS A 474 -39.93 15.32 39.44
C LYS A 474 -39.99 14.44 38.20
N ALA A 475 -38.97 14.54 37.34
CA ALA A 475 -38.85 13.70 36.14
C ALA A 475 -38.64 12.21 36.52
N LEU A 476 -37.77 11.94 37.51
CA LEU A 476 -37.51 10.59 37.94
C LEU A 476 -38.76 9.97 38.60
N ASP A 477 -39.45 10.71 39.47
CA ASP A 477 -40.71 10.28 40.08
C ASP A 477 -41.80 9.97 39.02
N PHE A 478 -41.92 10.83 38.02
CA PHE A 478 -42.81 10.60 36.88
C PHE A 478 -42.43 9.28 36.13
N CYS A 479 -41.15 9.09 35.78
CA CYS A 479 -40.67 7.87 35.10
C CYS A 479 -40.91 6.61 35.93
N LEU A 480 -40.71 6.65 37.24
CA LEU A 480 -40.96 5.54 38.14
C LEU A 480 -42.43 5.22 38.31
N ARG A 481 -43.30 6.25 38.45
CA ARG A 481 -44.76 6.04 38.52
C ARG A 481 -45.31 5.43 37.24
N TRP A 482 -44.80 5.90 36.06
CA TRP A 482 -45.21 5.43 34.73
C TRP A 482 -44.18 4.44 34.16
N ARG A 483 -43.59 3.56 35.01
CA ARG A 483 -42.49 2.64 34.67
C ARG A 483 -42.69 1.85 33.37
N TYR A 484 -43.91 1.34 33.13
CA TYR A 484 -44.22 0.59 31.90
C TYR A 484 -44.28 1.50 30.66
N ALA A 485 -44.79 2.69 30.79
CA ALA A 485 -44.79 3.66 29.72
C ALA A 485 -43.35 4.15 29.38
N THR A 486 -42.54 4.38 30.40
CA THR A 486 -41.13 4.72 30.25
C THR A 486 -40.35 3.59 29.54
N LEU A 487 -40.57 2.33 29.95
CA LEU A 487 -39.94 1.17 29.29
C LEU A 487 -40.43 1.04 27.83
N ALA A 488 -41.74 1.19 27.59
CA ALA A 488 -42.33 1.14 26.25
C ALA A 488 -41.80 2.25 25.34
N SER A 489 -41.63 3.48 25.87
CA SER A 489 -41.06 4.60 25.10
C SER A 489 -39.60 4.36 24.78
N GLY A 490 -38.80 3.83 25.70
CA GLY A 490 -37.43 3.41 25.44
C GLY A 490 -37.36 2.37 24.33
N LEU A 491 -38.18 1.33 24.43
CA LEU A 491 -38.23 0.25 23.42
C LEU A 491 -38.68 0.81 22.03
N ALA A 492 -39.65 1.74 22.03
CA ALA A 492 -40.09 2.38 20.78
C ALA A 492 -38.97 3.17 20.11
N VAL A 493 -38.18 3.92 20.89
CA VAL A 493 -37.03 4.70 20.38
C VAL A 493 -35.94 3.73 19.85
N LEU A 494 -35.69 2.63 20.58
CA LEU A 494 -34.75 1.59 20.13
C LEU A 494 -35.22 0.96 18.79
N LEU A 495 -36.49 0.60 18.68
CA LEU A 495 -37.04 0.05 17.45
C LEU A 495 -37.00 1.04 16.27
N ILE A 496 -37.22 2.32 16.54
CA ILE A 496 -37.07 3.39 15.54
C ILE A 496 -35.60 3.48 15.10
N ALA A 497 -34.65 3.51 16.03
CA ALA A 497 -33.23 3.58 15.72
C ALA A 497 -32.77 2.37 14.88
N VAL A 498 -33.15 1.16 15.28
CA VAL A 498 -32.88 -0.06 14.52
C VAL A 498 -33.58 -0.02 13.16
N GLY A 499 -34.82 0.47 13.10
CA GLY A 499 -35.54 0.63 11.84
C GLY A 499 -34.89 1.61 10.87
N LEU A 500 -34.34 2.72 11.35
CA LEU A 500 -33.60 3.69 10.55
C LEU A 500 -32.28 3.06 10.02
N LEU A 501 -31.61 2.25 10.84
CA LEU A 501 -30.39 1.55 10.46
C LEU A 501 -30.68 0.47 9.41
N LEU A 502 -31.65 -0.40 9.64
CA LEU A 502 -32.05 -1.45 8.72
C LEU A 502 -32.72 -0.92 7.45
N GLY A 503 -33.42 0.21 7.55
CA GLY A 503 -34.04 0.90 6.42
C GLY A 503 -33.05 1.67 5.52
N GLY A 504 -31.74 1.68 5.85
CA GLY A 504 -30.72 2.34 5.05
C GLY A 504 -30.69 3.88 5.16
N TYR A 505 -31.52 4.48 6.03
CA TYR A 505 -31.49 5.93 6.27
C TYR A 505 -30.18 6.37 6.94
N ILE A 506 -29.61 5.52 7.80
CA ILE A 506 -28.28 5.72 8.38
C ILE A 506 -27.31 4.84 7.59
N LYS A 507 -26.44 5.48 6.80
CA LYS A 507 -25.42 4.79 6.00
C LYS A 507 -24.34 4.28 6.93
N PHE A 508 -24.24 2.97 7.10
CA PHE A 508 -23.17 2.33 7.87
C PHE A 508 -21.95 2.14 6.99
N THR A 509 -20.83 2.68 7.40
CA THR A 509 -19.50 2.42 6.80
C THR A 509 -18.56 2.02 7.92
N LEU A 510 -18.01 0.81 7.84
CA LEU A 510 -17.09 0.31 8.88
C LEU A 510 -15.80 1.13 8.93
N PHE A 511 -15.34 1.57 7.76
CA PHE A 511 -14.11 2.35 7.63
C PHE A 511 -14.43 3.70 6.98
N PRO A 512 -14.31 4.79 7.73
CA PRO A 512 -14.47 6.12 7.14
C PRO A 512 -13.31 6.38 6.18
N VAL A 513 -13.62 7.01 5.06
CA VAL A 513 -12.60 7.50 4.11
C VAL A 513 -11.81 8.63 4.78
N VAL A 514 -10.51 8.44 4.91
CA VAL A 514 -9.61 9.48 5.43
C VAL A 514 -9.07 10.27 4.26
N GLU A 515 -9.41 11.56 4.20
CA GLU A 515 -8.90 12.46 3.19
C GLU A 515 -7.38 12.68 3.37
N GLY A 516 -6.65 12.62 2.25
CA GLY A 516 -5.22 12.90 2.18
C GLY A 516 -4.92 14.32 1.70
N ASP A 517 -3.65 14.68 1.74
CA ASP A 517 -3.13 15.91 1.15
C ASP A 517 -2.52 15.66 -0.24
N LEU A 518 -2.63 14.43 -0.74
CA LEU A 518 -2.12 13.99 -2.02
C LEU A 518 -3.28 13.59 -2.94
N LEU A 519 -3.46 14.33 -4.04
CA LEU A 519 -4.34 13.90 -5.13
C LEU A 519 -3.56 13.02 -6.09
N THR A 520 -4.20 11.99 -6.61
CA THR A 520 -3.58 11.08 -7.58
C THR A 520 -4.53 10.85 -8.74
N ALA A 521 -4.03 10.99 -9.97
CA ALA A 521 -4.69 10.52 -11.17
C ALA A 521 -3.87 9.38 -11.76
N ASN A 522 -4.52 8.23 -12.00
CA ASN A 522 -3.91 7.08 -12.66
C ASN A 522 -4.52 6.95 -14.05
N LEU A 523 -3.64 6.94 -15.04
CA LEU A 523 -3.97 6.84 -16.45
C LEU A 523 -3.48 5.51 -17.01
N GLU A 524 -4.33 4.85 -17.75
CA GLU A 524 -4.00 3.69 -18.55
C GLU A 524 -4.54 3.91 -19.98
N LEU A 525 -3.66 3.95 -20.94
CA LEU A 525 -3.98 3.93 -22.37
C LEU A 525 -3.98 2.48 -22.88
N PRO A 526 -4.55 2.20 -24.07
CA PRO A 526 -4.48 0.87 -24.67
C PRO A 526 -3.06 0.35 -24.75
N ALA A 527 -2.89 -0.94 -24.48
CA ALA A 527 -1.58 -1.60 -24.50
C ALA A 527 -0.89 -1.41 -25.85
N GLY A 528 0.36 -0.94 -25.81
CA GLY A 528 1.14 -0.59 -27.00
C GLY A 528 0.93 0.83 -27.50
N ALA A 529 0.19 1.68 -26.81
CA ALA A 529 0.16 3.10 -27.09
C ALA A 529 1.56 3.72 -26.89
N PRO A 530 2.02 4.58 -27.79
CA PRO A 530 3.33 5.25 -27.64
C PRO A 530 3.35 6.16 -26.40
N ALA A 531 4.51 6.24 -25.74
CA ALA A 531 4.68 7.10 -24.56
C ALA A 531 4.37 8.58 -24.83
N GLU A 532 4.57 9.04 -26.06
CA GLU A 532 4.24 10.40 -26.48
C GLU A 532 2.74 10.70 -26.33
N GLN A 533 1.87 9.73 -26.63
CA GLN A 533 0.43 9.89 -26.40
C GLN A 533 0.11 9.95 -24.90
N THR A 534 0.76 9.13 -24.13
CA THR A 534 0.63 9.15 -22.66
C THR A 534 1.05 10.51 -22.10
N ILE A 535 2.16 11.06 -22.58
CA ILE A 535 2.65 12.39 -22.21
C ILE A 535 1.64 13.48 -22.54
N GLN A 536 1.01 13.45 -23.72
CA GLN A 536 0.00 14.44 -24.10
C GLN A 536 -1.21 14.44 -23.15
N VAL A 537 -1.65 13.25 -22.72
CA VAL A 537 -2.75 13.15 -21.74
C VAL A 537 -2.28 13.62 -20.35
N VAL A 538 -1.06 13.31 -19.95
CA VAL A 538 -0.47 13.81 -18.69
C VAL A 538 -0.40 15.33 -18.71
N ASP A 539 0.02 15.96 -19.81
CA ASP A 539 0.02 17.42 -19.96
C ASP A 539 -1.39 18.03 -19.79
N LYS A 540 -2.43 17.33 -20.29
CA LYS A 540 -3.84 17.71 -20.09
C LYS A 540 -4.25 17.61 -18.62
N LEU A 541 -3.84 16.52 -17.93
CA LEU A 541 -4.11 16.32 -16.52
C LEU A 541 -3.43 17.36 -15.63
N GLU A 542 -2.16 17.67 -15.90
CA GLU A 542 -1.42 18.72 -15.19
C GLU A 542 -2.04 20.11 -15.39
N LYS A 543 -2.49 20.42 -16.60
CA LYS A 543 -3.15 21.70 -16.90
C LYS A 543 -4.51 21.81 -16.19
N SER A 544 -5.33 20.77 -16.27
CA SER A 544 -6.66 20.78 -15.66
C SER A 544 -6.60 20.90 -14.13
N ILE A 545 -5.66 20.23 -13.46
CA ILE A 545 -5.54 20.38 -11.99
C ILE A 545 -5.03 21.76 -11.60
N LYS A 546 -4.08 22.35 -12.35
CA LYS A 546 -3.61 23.71 -12.09
C LYS A 546 -4.76 24.72 -12.18
N GLU A 547 -5.64 24.58 -13.17
CA GLU A 547 -6.82 25.44 -13.33
C GLU A 547 -7.80 25.26 -12.16
N VAL A 548 -8.11 24.00 -11.77
CA VAL A 548 -8.98 23.72 -10.63
C VAL A 548 -8.45 24.33 -9.33
N LEU A 549 -7.14 24.19 -9.07
CA LEU A 549 -6.54 24.74 -7.87
C LEU A 549 -6.50 26.27 -7.89
N HIS A 550 -6.21 26.87 -9.04
CA HIS A 550 -6.27 28.30 -9.21
C HIS A 550 -7.67 28.87 -8.97
N GLN A 551 -8.73 28.25 -9.52
CA GLN A 551 -10.12 28.63 -9.28
C GLN A 551 -10.52 28.42 -7.80
N ALA A 552 -9.97 27.41 -7.14
CA ALA A 552 -10.22 27.20 -5.73
C ALA A 552 -9.51 28.22 -4.85
N ASP A 553 -8.27 28.62 -5.19
CA ASP A 553 -7.50 29.66 -4.49
C ASP A 553 -8.18 31.03 -4.60
N GLN A 554 -8.79 31.38 -5.76
CA GLN A 554 -9.53 32.62 -5.92
C GLN A 554 -10.73 32.79 -4.97
N LYS A 555 -11.22 31.68 -4.40
CA LYS A 555 -12.35 31.68 -3.42
C LYS A 555 -11.85 31.77 -1.98
N ARG A 556 -10.53 31.82 -1.77
CA ARG A 556 -9.89 31.90 -0.45
C ARG A 556 -9.41 33.33 -0.19
N PRO A 557 -9.14 33.73 1.07
CA PRO A 557 -8.54 35.03 1.37
C PRO A 557 -7.22 35.24 0.59
N GLU A 558 -6.95 36.47 0.20
CA GLU A 558 -5.78 36.84 -0.61
C GLU A 558 -4.42 36.55 0.08
N ASP A 559 -4.42 36.51 1.41
CA ASP A 559 -3.25 36.21 2.24
C ASP A 559 -3.09 34.72 2.57
N ALA A 560 -3.98 33.86 2.07
CA ALA A 560 -3.89 32.42 2.31
C ALA A 560 -2.75 31.77 1.50
N GLU A 561 -2.02 30.81 2.12
CA GLU A 561 -1.04 30.01 1.40
C GLU A 561 -1.69 29.29 0.20
N PRO A 562 -1.03 29.23 -0.98
CA PRO A 562 -1.56 28.54 -2.17
C PRO A 562 -1.88 27.07 -1.88
N LEU A 563 -2.97 26.58 -2.50
CA LEU A 563 -3.38 25.17 -2.36
C LEU A 563 -2.39 24.22 -3.00
N HIS A 564 -1.82 24.62 -4.12
CA HIS A 564 -0.84 23.84 -4.87
C HIS A 564 0.55 23.95 -4.23
N LYS A 565 1.12 22.79 -3.86
CA LYS A 565 2.53 22.72 -3.44
C LYS A 565 3.41 22.16 -4.55
N TYR A 566 3.17 20.92 -4.95
CA TYR A 566 3.99 20.23 -5.94
C TYR A 566 3.13 19.35 -6.85
N THR A 567 3.58 19.20 -8.09
CA THR A 567 3.05 18.20 -9.03
C THR A 567 4.18 17.27 -9.47
N VAL A 568 3.96 15.97 -9.35
CA VAL A 568 4.88 14.93 -9.83
C VAL A 568 4.14 14.06 -10.81
N SER A 569 4.67 13.95 -12.02
CA SER A 569 4.11 13.07 -13.05
C SER A 569 5.11 11.97 -13.38
N LEU A 570 4.63 10.74 -13.34
CA LEU A 570 5.37 9.54 -13.69
C LEU A 570 4.74 8.95 -14.93
N VAL A 571 5.52 8.78 -15.98
CA VAL A 571 5.13 8.06 -17.20
C VAL A 571 5.90 6.76 -17.26
N GLY A 572 5.27 5.71 -17.73
CA GLY A 572 5.85 4.37 -17.78
C GLY A 572 5.57 3.53 -16.54
N VAL A 573 4.92 4.06 -15.53
CA VAL A 573 4.56 3.33 -14.31
C VAL A 573 3.19 3.78 -13.79
N SER A 574 2.37 2.83 -13.43
CA SER A 574 1.17 3.05 -12.62
C SER A 574 1.41 2.58 -11.18
N THR A 575 1.30 3.52 -10.24
CA THR A 575 1.40 3.23 -8.79
C THR A 575 0.02 2.98 -8.16
N GLY A 576 -1.04 3.02 -8.95
CA GLY A 576 -2.43 3.17 -8.54
C GLY A 576 -3.32 1.95 -8.65
N GLY A 577 -2.80 0.74 -8.59
CA GLY A 577 -3.69 -0.38 -8.29
C GLY A 577 -4.16 -0.28 -6.83
N ARG A 578 -5.47 -0.07 -6.57
CA ARG A 578 -6.12 -0.32 -5.27
C ARG A 578 -6.09 -1.82 -4.96
N SER A 579 -4.90 -2.45 -5.13
CA SER A 579 -4.72 -3.88 -4.93
C SER A 579 -4.61 -4.16 -3.44
N HIS A 580 -5.37 -5.14 -2.98
CA HIS A 580 -5.28 -5.72 -1.65
C HIS A 580 -3.87 -6.19 -1.36
N GLY A 581 -3.32 -5.78 -0.23
CA GLY A 581 -2.17 -6.42 0.37
C GLY A 581 -0.83 -5.73 0.23
N GLY A 582 -0.73 -4.41 0.01
CA GLY A 582 0.53 -3.67 0.25
C GLY A 582 1.73 -3.98 -0.67
N ALA A 583 1.63 -4.97 -1.52
CA ALA A 583 2.50 -5.25 -2.64
C ALA A 583 1.77 -4.88 -3.93
N GLY A 584 1.35 -3.62 -4.05
CA GLY A 584 0.95 -3.05 -5.31
C GLY A 584 2.18 -3.07 -6.21
N GLY A 585 2.35 -4.12 -6.98
CA GLY A 585 3.34 -4.16 -8.02
C GLY A 585 3.07 -2.97 -8.93
N SER A 586 4.04 -2.07 -9.09
CA SER A 586 3.97 -1.06 -10.11
C SER A 586 3.89 -1.79 -11.45
N SER A 587 2.79 -1.60 -12.18
CA SER A 587 2.75 -2.04 -13.57
C SER A 587 3.63 -1.10 -14.37
N ALA A 588 4.51 -1.64 -15.22
CA ALA A 588 5.39 -0.84 -16.07
C ALA A 588 4.94 -0.95 -17.53
N GLY A 589 4.95 0.15 -18.25
CA GLY A 589 4.58 0.22 -19.67
C GLY A 589 4.38 1.67 -20.13
N GLY A 590 4.81 2.02 -21.31
CA GLY A 590 4.72 3.39 -21.85
C GLY A 590 3.29 3.95 -21.96
N ASN A 591 2.29 3.04 -21.93
CA ASN A 591 0.88 3.39 -21.91
C ASN A 591 0.33 3.75 -20.52
N LEU A 592 1.17 3.71 -19.49
CA LEU A 592 0.77 3.96 -18.10
C LEU A 592 1.31 5.29 -17.58
N ALA A 593 0.54 6.01 -16.80
CA ALA A 593 1.05 7.18 -16.07
C ALA A 593 0.32 7.39 -14.75
N THR A 594 1.01 8.04 -13.83
CA THR A 594 0.44 8.53 -12.57
C THR A 594 0.82 10.00 -12.37
N VAL A 595 -0.17 10.82 -12.09
CA VAL A 595 0.03 12.24 -11.72
C VAL A 595 -0.32 12.42 -10.26
N PHE A 596 0.66 12.85 -9.48
CA PHE A 596 0.51 13.20 -8.07
C PHE A 596 0.48 14.71 -7.91
N VAL A 597 -0.39 15.20 -7.07
CA VAL A 597 -0.47 16.62 -6.71
C VAL A 597 -0.51 16.76 -5.20
N GLU A 598 0.52 17.34 -4.62
CA GLU A 598 0.57 17.64 -3.20
C GLU A 598 -0.11 18.96 -2.92
N LEU A 599 -1.06 18.93 -2.03
CA LEU A 599 -1.87 20.05 -1.58
C LEU A 599 -1.32 20.66 -0.28
N LEU A 600 -1.78 21.85 0.02
CA LEU A 600 -1.68 22.41 1.36
C LEU A 600 -2.35 21.47 2.38
N GLU A 601 -1.79 21.38 3.58
CA GLU A 601 -2.29 20.54 4.67
C GLU A 601 -3.79 20.75 4.93
N GLY A 602 -4.53 19.64 5.12
CA GLY A 602 -5.99 19.66 5.27
C GLY A 602 -6.50 20.62 6.35
N GLU A 603 -5.73 20.76 7.45
CA GLU A 603 -6.06 21.66 8.57
C GLU A 603 -6.03 23.15 8.17
N LYS A 604 -5.18 23.53 7.22
CA LYS A 604 -5.04 24.91 6.70
C LYS A 604 -5.90 25.16 5.47
N ARG A 605 -6.30 24.10 4.78
CA ARG A 605 -7.00 24.16 3.49
C ARG A 605 -8.46 24.55 3.62
N ASN A 606 -9.14 24.13 4.70
CA ASN A 606 -10.59 24.30 4.95
C ASN A 606 -11.49 23.86 3.77
N MET A 607 -11.01 22.88 2.97
CA MET A 607 -11.67 22.40 1.77
C MET A 607 -11.49 20.89 1.64
N SER A 608 -12.58 20.20 1.26
CA SER A 608 -12.57 18.74 1.10
C SER A 608 -11.76 18.32 -0.14
N THR A 609 -10.91 17.32 0.03
CA THR A 609 -10.17 16.69 -1.06
C THR A 609 -11.12 16.01 -2.06
N LYS A 610 -12.23 15.44 -1.57
CA LYS A 610 -13.28 14.83 -2.41
C LYS A 610 -13.84 15.82 -3.42
N GLY A 611 -14.10 17.06 -2.99
CA GLY A 611 -14.57 18.13 -3.86
C GLY A 611 -13.55 18.53 -4.93
N LEU A 612 -12.27 18.61 -4.55
CA LEU A 612 -11.19 18.92 -5.50
C LEU A 612 -11.01 17.81 -6.54
N VAL A 613 -11.07 16.55 -6.14
CA VAL A 613 -11.03 15.37 -7.04
C VAL A 613 -12.19 15.41 -8.03
N ALA A 614 -13.41 15.68 -7.56
CA ALA A 614 -14.59 15.76 -8.43
C ALA A 614 -14.46 16.90 -9.46
N ASN A 615 -13.95 18.06 -9.03
CA ASN A 615 -13.70 19.20 -9.92
C ASN A 615 -12.57 18.88 -10.92
N TRP A 616 -11.49 18.22 -10.50
CA TRP A 616 -10.42 17.81 -11.39
C TRP A 616 -10.94 16.87 -12.48
N ARG A 617 -11.71 15.85 -12.11
CA ARG A 617 -12.36 14.95 -13.07
C ARG A 617 -13.24 15.72 -14.06
N LYS A 618 -14.04 16.67 -13.57
CA LYS A 618 -14.93 17.48 -14.39
C LYS A 618 -14.16 18.37 -15.37
N GLU A 619 -13.10 19.03 -14.91
CA GLU A 619 -12.26 19.93 -15.72
C GLU A 619 -11.43 19.16 -16.77
N THR A 620 -10.94 17.97 -16.40
CA THR A 620 -10.25 17.08 -17.35
C THR A 620 -11.19 16.64 -18.48
N GLY A 621 -12.48 16.42 -18.16
CA GLY A 621 -13.48 15.95 -19.11
C GLY A 621 -13.20 14.53 -19.61
N VAL A 622 -13.82 14.16 -20.71
CA VAL A 622 -13.62 12.85 -21.34
C VAL A 622 -12.25 12.81 -22.01
N VAL A 623 -11.54 11.72 -21.82
CA VAL A 623 -10.29 11.38 -22.50
C VAL A 623 -10.55 10.11 -23.32
N PRO A 624 -10.93 10.25 -24.60
CA PRO A 624 -11.36 9.12 -25.43
C PRO A 624 -10.25 8.08 -25.66
N GLU A 625 -8.99 8.52 -25.54
CA GLU A 625 -7.81 7.68 -25.73
C GLU A 625 -7.53 6.79 -24.52
N ALA A 626 -8.09 7.12 -23.33
CA ALA A 626 -7.84 6.39 -22.12
C ALA A 626 -8.73 5.15 -22.02
N GLU A 627 -8.13 4.01 -21.74
CA GLU A 627 -8.83 2.80 -21.38
C GLU A 627 -9.32 2.87 -19.92
N SER A 628 -8.49 3.43 -19.05
CA SER A 628 -8.84 3.71 -17.66
C SER A 628 -8.25 5.04 -17.20
N LEU A 629 -9.06 5.84 -16.50
CA LEU A 629 -8.62 7.07 -15.85
C LEU A 629 -9.33 7.20 -14.51
N SER A 630 -8.58 7.03 -13.44
CA SER A 630 -9.11 7.12 -12.08
C SER A 630 -8.47 8.27 -11.31
N PHE A 631 -9.27 8.90 -10.44
CA PHE A 631 -8.83 10.00 -9.58
C PHE A 631 -9.10 9.65 -8.13
N THR A 632 -8.12 9.87 -7.26
CA THR A 632 -8.26 9.64 -5.82
C THR A 632 -7.55 10.73 -5.01
N GLY A 633 -8.06 11.00 -3.81
CA GLY A 633 -7.45 11.91 -2.83
C GLY A 633 -7.50 11.29 -1.43
N GLU A 634 -7.66 9.98 -1.36
CA GLU A 634 -7.76 9.23 -0.10
C GLU A 634 -6.38 8.83 0.40
N MET A 635 -6.15 9.01 1.70
CA MET A 635 -4.91 8.60 2.35
C MET A 635 -4.80 7.08 2.50
N PHE A 636 -5.94 6.42 2.66
CA PHE A 636 -6.06 5.00 2.90
C PHE A 636 -7.33 4.46 2.22
N SER A 637 -7.19 3.34 1.50
CA SER A 637 -8.31 2.61 0.93
C SER A 637 -8.23 1.14 1.37
N ALA A 638 -9.35 0.57 1.80
CA ALA A 638 -9.47 -0.86 2.10
C ALA A 638 -9.65 -1.72 0.83
N GLY A 639 -9.44 -1.16 -0.36
CA GLY A 639 -9.66 -1.78 -1.66
C GLY A 639 -10.83 -1.14 -2.41
N ASN A 640 -11.17 -1.71 -3.56
CA ASN A 640 -12.30 -1.20 -4.33
C ASN A 640 -13.61 -1.43 -3.58
N PRO A 641 -14.54 -0.46 -3.56
CA PRO A 641 -15.84 -0.62 -2.91
C PRO A 641 -16.64 -1.81 -3.48
N ILE A 642 -16.53 -2.00 -4.81
CA ILE A 642 -17.07 -3.15 -5.52
C ILE A 642 -15.93 -3.83 -6.27
N GLU A 643 -15.72 -5.11 -5.99
CA GLU A 643 -14.79 -5.98 -6.68
C GLU A 643 -15.37 -7.39 -6.74
N VAL A 644 -15.60 -7.88 -7.95
CA VAL A 644 -16.17 -9.20 -8.23
C VAL A 644 -15.17 -9.94 -9.11
N HIS A 645 -14.68 -11.07 -8.63
CA HIS A 645 -13.88 -12.00 -9.42
C HIS A 645 -14.80 -13.02 -10.06
N LEU A 646 -14.78 -13.09 -11.39
CA LEU A 646 -15.47 -14.10 -12.17
C LEU A 646 -14.46 -15.12 -12.68
N SER A 647 -14.82 -16.40 -12.67
CA SER A 647 -14.02 -17.49 -13.25
C SER A 647 -14.91 -18.49 -13.98
N ALA A 648 -14.47 -18.93 -15.15
CA ALA A 648 -15.14 -19.96 -15.95
C ALA A 648 -14.11 -20.85 -16.65
N SER A 649 -14.52 -22.01 -17.13
CA SER A 649 -13.66 -22.90 -17.93
C SER A 649 -13.55 -22.43 -19.38
N ASN A 650 -14.57 -21.74 -19.89
CA ASN A 650 -14.58 -21.15 -21.21
C ASN A 650 -14.31 -19.66 -21.12
N GLU A 651 -13.30 -19.19 -21.82
CA GLU A 651 -12.84 -17.82 -21.79
C GLU A 651 -13.81 -16.84 -22.46
N GLU A 652 -14.41 -17.22 -23.60
CA GLU A 652 -15.39 -16.37 -24.28
C GLU A 652 -16.64 -16.13 -23.43
N GLU A 653 -17.10 -17.17 -22.71
CA GLU A 653 -18.21 -17.04 -21.76
C GLU A 653 -17.81 -16.14 -20.57
N LEU A 654 -16.57 -16.24 -20.11
CA LEU A 654 -16.05 -15.42 -19.00
C LEU A 654 -16.01 -13.93 -19.36
N ILE A 655 -15.52 -13.60 -20.56
CA ILE A 655 -15.49 -12.24 -21.08
C ILE A 655 -16.90 -11.69 -21.23
N THR A 656 -17.79 -12.47 -21.86
CA THR A 656 -19.19 -12.05 -22.07
C THR A 656 -19.92 -11.82 -20.74
N ALA A 657 -19.67 -12.66 -19.74
CA ALA A 657 -20.26 -12.50 -18.41
C ALA A 657 -19.72 -11.25 -17.69
N ALA A 658 -18.42 -10.93 -17.85
CA ALA A 658 -17.82 -9.72 -17.30
C ALA A 658 -18.39 -8.45 -17.94
N ASP A 659 -18.57 -8.44 -19.27
CA ASP A 659 -19.20 -7.33 -20.00
C ASP A 659 -20.66 -7.11 -19.57
N GLU A 660 -21.41 -8.19 -19.38
CA GLU A 660 -22.79 -8.10 -18.90
C GLU A 660 -22.85 -7.56 -17.45
N LEU A 661 -21.92 -7.99 -16.59
CA LEU A 661 -21.81 -7.45 -15.22
C LEU A 661 -21.49 -5.96 -15.23
N LYS A 662 -20.55 -5.51 -16.08
CA LYS A 662 -20.24 -4.08 -16.23
C LYS A 662 -21.45 -3.29 -16.70
N ALA A 663 -22.19 -3.80 -17.70
CA ALA A 663 -23.41 -3.17 -18.21
C ALA A 663 -24.49 -3.05 -17.12
N LYS A 664 -24.67 -4.08 -16.28
CA LYS A 664 -25.59 -4.03 -15.13
C LYS A 664 -25.13 -3.00 -14.07
N LEU A 665 -23.84 -2.96 -13.74
CA LEU A 665 -23.29 -1.98 -12.81
C LEU A 665 -23.50 -0.54 -13.32
N ALA A 666 -23.36 -0.30 -14.62
CA ALA A 666 -23.56 1.02 -15.22
C ALA A 666 -25.00 1.54 -15.10
N THR A 667 -25.99 0.66 -14.92
CA THR A 667 -27.38 1.06 -14.70
C THR A 667 -27.67 1.54 -13.29
N TYR A 668 -26.77 1.30 -12.34
CA TYR A 668 -26.99 1.66 -10.94
C TYR A 668 -26.54 3.10 -10.66
N THR A 669 -27.43 3.93 -10.17
CA THR A 669 -27.15 5.34 -9.90
C THR A 669 -26.05 5.49 -8.82
N GLY A 670 -25.03 6.29 -9.11
CA GLY A 670 -23.92 6.55 -8.19
C GLY A 670 -22.72 5.60 -8.32
N VAL A 671 -22.75 4.69 -9.29
CA VAL A 671 -21.60 3.84 -9.65
C VAL A 671 -20.83 4.50 -10.78
N PHE A 672 -19.51 4.51 -10.68
CA PHE A 672 -18.60 5.10 -11.67
C PHE A 672 -17.26 4.35 -11.69
N ASP A 673 -16.37 4.68 -12.62
CA ASP A 673 -15.06 4.04 -12.81
C ASP A 673 -15.18 2.50 -12.89
N ILE A 674 -16.17 2.04 -13.67
CA ILE A 674 -16.38 0.61 -13.90
C ILE A 674 -15.30 0.12 -14.85
N ALA A 675 -14.50 -0.83 -14.39
CA ALA A 675 -13.41 -1.42 -15.15
C ALA A 675 -13.34 -2.93 -14.92
N ASP A 676 -12.65 -3.63 -15.81
CA ASP A 676 -12.26 -5.02 -15.56
C ASP A 676 -10.77 -5.22 -15.77
N SER A 677 -10.27 -6.40 -15.39
CA SER A 677 -8.86 -6.75 -15.56
C SER A 677 -8.56 -7.40 -16.92
N PHE A 678 -9.57 -7.56 -17.76
CA PHE A 678 -9.41 -8.13 -19.09
C PHE A 678 -9.30 -7.02 -20.12
N THR A 679 -8.07 -6.56 -20.34
CA THR A 679 -7.76 -5.58 -21.36
C THR A 679 -7.06 -6.24 -22.54
N PRO A 680 -7.50 -5.97 -23.78
CA PRO A 680 -6.81 -6.47 -24.95
C PRO A 680 -5.37 -5.98 -24.96
N GLY A 681 -4.42 -6.90 -25.10
CA GLY A 681 -3.00 -6.61 -25.11
C GLY A 681 -2.51 -6.02 -26.43
N LYS A 682 -1.19 -5.98 -26.58
CA LYS A 682 -0.51 -5.58 -27.80
C LYS A 682 -0.84 -6.52 -28.96
N TRP A 683 -0.69 -6.04 -30.17
CA TRP A 683 -0.69 -6.90 -31.35
C TRP A 683 0.53 -7.81 -31.30
N GLU A 684 0.32 -9.11 -31.45
CA GLU A 684 1.35 -10.14 -31.46
C GLU A 684 1.52 -10.68 -32.86
N MET A 685 2.80 -10.78 -33.27
CA MET A 685 3.20 -11.43 -34.51
C MET A 685 3.58 -12.87 -34.21
N GLN A 686 2.65 -13.80 -34.41
CA GLN A 686 2.92 -15.23 -34.25
C GLN A 686 3.61 -15.80 -35.47
N LEU A 687 4.75 -16.42 -35.24
CA LEU A 687 5.59 -17.00 -36.27
C LEU A 687 5.36 -18.51 -36.39
N LYS A 688 5.12 -18.98 -37.59
CA LYS A 688 5.04 -20.41 -37.90
C LYS A 688 6.07 -20.75 -38.95
N LEU A 689 6.79 -21.86 -38.80
CA LEU A 689 7.79 -22.31 -39.75
C LEU A 689 7.09 -22.94 -40.95
N LYS A 690 7.40 -22.48 -42.19
CA LYS A 690 6.92 -23.07 -43.42
C LYS A 690 7.59 -24.41 -43.70
N PRO A 691 6.97 -25.36 -44.42
CA PRO A 691 7.60 -26.65 -44.80
C PRO A 691 8.94 -26.49 -45.51
N ALA A 692 9.07 -25.47 -46.38
CA ALA A 692 10.28 -25.15 -47.10
C ALA A 692 11.49 -24.85 -46.17
N ALA A 693 11.25 -24.26 -45.04
CA ALA A 693 12.32 -23.93 -44.06
C ALA A 693 12.90 -25.18 -43.43
N ARG A 694 12.09 -26.23 -43.22
CA ARG A 694 12.59 -27.52 -42.67
C ARG A 694 13.53 -28.21 -43.67
N SER A 695 13.26 -28.10 -44.97
CA SER A 695 14.16 -28.62 -46.01
C SER A 695 15.52 -27.90 -46.04
N LEU A 696 15.57 -26.67 -45.53
CA LEU A 696 16.79 -25.86 -45.36
C LEU A 696 17.48 -26.08 -44.01
N GLY A 697 17.02 -27.03 -43.21
CA GLY A 697 17.58 -27.34 -41.89
C GLY A 697 17.27 -26.30 -40.81
N LEU A 698 16.32 -25.38 -41.04
CA LEU A 698 15.92 -24.35 -40.06
C LEU A 698 14.88 -24.92 -39.08
N THR A 699 15.13 -24.68 -37.80
CA THR A 699 14.16 -24.95 -36.70
C THR A 699 13.36 -23.69 -36.36
N LEU A 700 12.26 -23.87 -35.66
CA LEU A 700 11.48 -22.73 -35.14
C LEU A 700 12.33 -21.89 -34.15
N GLN A 701 13.19 -22.56 -33.36
CA GLN A 701 14.12 -21.92 -32.44
C GLN A 701 15.11 -21.00 -33.17
N ASP A 702 15.72 -21.48 -34.29
CA ASP A 702 16.64 -20.68 -35.07
C ASP A 702 15.97 -19.43 -35.63
N LEU A 703 14.74 -19.57 -36.11
CA LEU A 703 13.94 -18.46 -36.65
C LEU A 703 13.63 -17.44 -35.52
N ALA A 704 13.09 -17.92 -34.39
CA ALA A 704 12.72 -17.07 -33.29
C ALA A 704 13.93 -16.34 -32.68
N GLN A 705 15.07 -17.02 -32.52
CA GLN A 705 16.30 -16.42 -32.02
C GLN A 705 16.84 -15.32 -32.94
N GLN A 706 16.84 -15.56 -34.24
CA GLN A 706 17.34 -14.55 -35.18
C GLN A 706 16.44 -13.31 -35.21
N VAL A 707 15.12 -13.48 -35.16
CA VAL A 707 14.17 -12.37 -35.04
C VAL A 707 14.39 -11.64 -33.72
N ARG A 708 14.49 -12.37 -32.59
CA ARG A 708 14.73 -11.77 -31.26
C ARG A 708 16.03 -10.96 -31.25
N TYR A 709 17.12 -11.50 -31.77
CA TYR A 709 18.41 -10.80 -31.81
C TYR A 709 18.39 -9.55 -32.68
N ALA A 710 17.63 -9.55 -33.76
CA ALA A 710 17.49 -8.42 -34.66
C ALA A 710 16.74 -7.25 -34.01
N PHE A 711 15.59 -7.53 -33.40
CA PHE A 711 14.66 -6.50 -32.90
C PHE A 711 14.81 -6.20 -31.42
N TYR A 712 14.88 -7.20 -30.55
CA TYR A 712 15.13 -7.00 -29.13
C TYR A 712 16.61 -6.83 -28.81
N GLY A 713 17.44 -7.71 -29.34
CA GLY A 713 18.88 -7.71 -29.16
C GLY A 713 19.42 -9.02 -28.62
N ALA A 714 20.66 -9.33 -28.96
CA ALA A 714 21.46 -10.40 -28.39
C ALA A 714 22.22 -9.85 -27.19
N GLU A 715 21.90 -10.28 -25.99
CA GLU A 715 22.66 -9.94 -24.78
C GLU A 715 24.03 -10.61 -24.84
N ALA A 716 25.10 -9.80 -24.90
CA ALA A 716 26.46 -10.33 -24.92
C ALA A 716 26.94 -10.66 -23.51
N LEU A 717 26.76 -9.74 -22.58
CA LEU A 717 27.11 -9.91 -21.16
C LEU A 717 26.46 -8.82 -20.31
N ARG A 718 26.48 -9.03 -19.00
CA ARG A 718 26.15 -8.02 -17.98
C ARG A 718 27.41 -7.60 -17.23
N ILE A 719 27.54 -6.32 -17.02
CA ILE A 719 28.67 -5.75 -16.27
C ILE A 719 28.15 -5.00 -15.05
N GLN A 720 28.80 -5.24 -13.91
CA GLN A 720 28.54 -4.45 -12.73
C GLN A 720 29.37 -3.16 -12.80
N ARG A 721 28.70 -2.03 -12.90
CA ARG A 721 29.31 -0.69 -12.88
C ARG A 721 28.84 0.07 -11.66
N ASN A 722 29.67 0.13 -10.62
CA ASN A 722 29.29 0.56 -9.28
C ASN A 722 28.15 -0.34 -8.74
N GLN A 723 26.97 0.24 -8.53
CA GLN A 723 25.76 -0.47 -8.07
C GLN A 723 24.81 -0.83 -9.22
N ASP A 724 25.04 -0.29 -10.42
CA ASP A 724 24.22 -0.56 -11.61
C ASP A 724 24.68 -1.80 -12.34
N GLU A 725 23.76 -2.68 -12.66
CA GLU A 725 23.95 -3.78 -13.62
C GLU A 725 23.65 -3.25 -15.02
N VAL A 726 24.69 -3.15 -15.85
CA VAL A 726 24.59 -2.61 -17.22
C VAL A 726 24.63 -3.76 -18.21
N ARG A 727 23.59 -3.89 -19.02
CA ARG A 727 23.52 -4.88 -20.11
C ARG A 727 24.27 -4.37 -21.33
N VAL A 728 24.93 -5.28 -22.04
CA VAL A 728 25.59 -5.01 -23.33
C VAL A 728 24.80 -5.75 -24.39
N LEU A 729 24.04 -5.03 -25.20
CA LEU A 729 23.16 -5.57 -26.24
C LEU A 729 23.72 -5.33 -27.64
N VAL A 730 23.67 -6.39 -28.47
CA VAL A 730 23.99 -6.35 -29.91
C VAL A 730 22.70 -6.51 -30.70
N ARG A 731 22.36 -5.53 -31.56
CA ARG A 731 21.09 -5.50 -32.29
C ARG A 731 21.18 -4.67 -33.58
N TYR A 732 20.11 -4.64 -34.36
CA TYR A 732 20.01 -3.73 -35.50
C TYR A 732 19.91 -2.27 -35.06
N PRO A 733 20.36 -1.30 -35.88
CA PRO A 733 20.11 0.13 -35.65
C PRO A 733 18.62 0.43 -35.53
N GLU A 734 18.27 1.44 -34.77
CA GLU A 734 16.89 1.84 -34.52
C GLU A 734 16.07 2.01 -35.79
N LYS A 735 16.69 2.51 -36.87
CA LYS A 735 16.05 2.75 -38.18
C LYS A 735 15.63 1.45 -38.86
N GLU A 736 16.31 0.34 -38.58
CA GLU A 736 16.07 -0.99 -39.18
C GLU A 736 15.18 -1.88 -38.31
N ARG A 737 14.57 -1.34 -37.23
CA ARG A 737 13.70 -2.09 -36.32
C ARG A 737 12.42 -1.34 -35.90
N ARG A 738 12.06 -0.28 -36.65
CA ARG A 738 10.86 0.53 -36.40
C ARG A 738 9.63 0.10 -37.20
N SER A 739 9.78 -0.75 -38.22
CA SER A 739 8.69 -1.11 -39.12
C SER A 739 8.46 -2.60 -39.17
N LEU A 740 7.20 -3.02 -39.25
CA LEU A 740 6.83 -4.41 -39.56
C LEU A 740 7.39 -4.87 -40.92
N SER A 741 7.64 -3.94 -41.85
CA SER A 741 8.32 -4.24 -43.11
C SER A 741 9.74 -4.73 -42.89
N ASP A 742 10.44 -4.22 -41.88
CA ASP A 742 11.82 -4.62 -41.60
C ASP A 742 11.87 -6.08 -41.16
N VAL A 743 10.90 -6.56 -40.38
CA VAL A 743 10.77 -8.00 -40.05
C VAL A 743 10.55 -8.84 -41.31
N ARG A 744 9.69 -8.39 -42.23
CA ARG A 744 9.36 -9.14 -43.44
C ARG A 744 10.51 -9.16 -44.47
N GLN A 745 11.35 -8.15 -44.45
CA GLN A 745 12.49 -7.99 -45.36
C GLN A 745 13.77 -8.62 -44.83
N MET A 746 13.86 -8.89 -43.50
CA MET A 746 15.05 -9.49 -42.92
C MET A 746 15.39 -10.83 -43.61
N ARG A 747 16.65 -11.20 -43.57
CA ARG A 747 17.14 -12.47 -44.07
C ARG A 747 17.48 -13.41 -42.91
N ILE A 748 16.98 -14.62 -43.02
CA ILE A 748 17.28 -15.71 -42.09
C ILE A 748 18.44 -16.53 -42.62
N ARG A 749 19.38 -16.78 -41.72
CA ARG A 749 20.54 -17.60 -42.07
C ARG A 749 20.32 -19.05 -41.70
N THR A 750 20.66 -19.95 -42.59
CA THR A 750 20.66 -21.40 -42.39
C THR A 750 21.91 -21.81 -41.62
N ALA A 751 21.95 -23.05 -41.15
CA ALA A 751 23.13 -23.62 -40.52
C ALA A 751 24.33 -23.73 -41.49
N THR A 752 24.09 -23.80 -42.79
CA THR A 752 25.09 -23.80 -43.86
C THR A 752 25.63 -22.40 -44.19
N GLY A 753 25.02 -21.35 -43.65
CA GLY A 753 25.41 -19.95 -43.89
C GLY A 753 24.67 -19.27 -45.05
N ASP A 754 23.74 -19.98 -45.71
CA ASP A 754 22.94 -19.42 -46.81
C ASP A 754 21.89 -18.43 -46.24
N GLU A 755 21.61 -17.36 -46.99
CA GLU A 755 20.63 -16.35 -46.61
C GLU A 755 19.31 -16.56 -47.36
N VAL A 756 18.23 -16.71 -46.60
CA VAL A 756 16.89 -16.90 -47.16
C VAL A 756 15.96 -15.77 -46.70
N PRO A 757 15.14 -15.18 -47.56
CA PRO A 757 14.15 -14.20 -47.15
C PRO A 757 13.22 -14.75 -46.09
N PHE A 758 12.94 -13.96 -45.05
CA PHE A 758 12.03 -14.31 -43.95
C PHE A 758 10.68 -14.82 -44.52
N SER A 759 10.13 -14.14 -45.51
CA SER A 759 8.85 -14.49 -46.13
C SER A 759 8.81 -15.88 -46.77
N GLN A 760 9.97 -16.51 -47.10
CA GLN A 760 10.03 -17.87 -47.64
C GLN A 760 10.03 -18.94 -46.55
N VAL A 761 10.50 -18.60 -45.34
CA VAL A 761 10.71 -19.58 -44.25
C VAL A 761 9.66 -19.44 -43.14
N ALA A 762 9.00 -18.25 -43.01
CA ALA A 762 8.04 -17.99 -41.96
C ALA A 762 6.66 -17.61 -42.53
N GLU A 763 5.63 -18.07 -41.86
CA GLU A 763 4.26 -17.59 -41.99
C GLU A 763 3.96 -16.72 -40.75
N VAL A 764 3.31 -15.58 -40.95
CA VAL A 764 2.99 -14.62 -39.91
C VAL A 764 1.50 -14.51 -39.75
N THR A 765 1.02 -14.75 -38.56
CA THR A 765 -0.37 -14.49 -38.16
C THR A 765 -0.39 -13.36 -37.14
N MET A 766 -1.21 -12.35 -37.37
CA MET A 766 -1.41 -11.26 -36.40
C MET A 766 -2.54 -11.65 -35.47
N THR A 767 -2.27 -11.70 -34.20
CA THR A 767 -3.24 -11.93 -33.11
C THR A 767 -3.17 -10.81 -32.10
N ARG A 768 -4.15 -10.74 -31.22
CA ARG A 768 -4.11 -9.79 -30.11
C ARG A 768 -4.00 -10.60 -28.84
N GLY A 769 -2.95 -10.32 -28.09
CA GLY A 769 -2.70 -10.96 -26.80
C GLY A 769 -3.49 -10.34 -25.65
N TYR A 770 -3.10 -10.62 -24.45
CA TYR A 770 -3.63 -10.04 -23.21
C TYR A 770 -2.64 -9.03 -22.63
N THR A 771 -3.13 -7.98 -21.98
CA THR A 771 -2.28 -7.07 -21.20
C THR A 771 -1.79 -7.73 -19.93
N SER A 772 -2.66 -8.48 -19.28
CA SER A 772 -2.33 -9.29 -18.11
C SER A 772 -3.28 -10.48 -17.99
N VAL A 773 -2.83 -11.53 -17.31
CA VAL A 773 -3.66 -12.67 -16.92
C VAL A 773 -3.66 -12.74 -15.40
N ASP A 774 -4.83 -12.51 -14.81
CA ASP A 774 -5.05 -12.66 -13.38
C ASP A 774 -5.53 -14.07 -13.06
N ARG A 775 -5.00 -14.65 -11.97
CA ARG A 775 -5.40 -15.97 -11.48
C ARG A 775 -5.67 -15.90 -9.98
N ALA A 776 -6.71 -16.56 -9.55
CA ALA A 776 -7.03 -16.74 -8.13
C ALA A 776 -7.35 -18.23 -7.90
N GLN A 777 -6.77 -18.81 -6.84
CA GLN A 777 -6.94 -20.22 -6.52
C GLN A 777 -6.68 -21.12 -7.73
N ARG A 778 -5.61 -20.86 -8.48
CA ARG A 778 -5.16 -21.61 -9.68
C ARG A 778 -6.13 -21.58 -10.88
N ARG A 779 -7.03 -20.59 -10.93
CA ARG A 779 -7.96 -20.40 -12.06
C ARG A 779 -7.81 -19.01 -12.62
N ARG A 780 -7.95 -18.88 -13.94
CA ARG A 780 -8.08 -17.56 -14.56
C ARG A 780 -9.31 -16.85 -14.01
N VAL A 781 -9.16 -15.58 -13.68
CA VAL A 781 -10.25 -14.72 -13.20
C VAL A 781 -10.27 -13.40 -13.95
N ILE A 782 -11.45 -12.89 -14.20
CA ILE A 782 -11.67 -11.50 -14.59
C ILE A 782 -12.18 -10.76 -13.37
N LYS A 783 -11.45 -9.72 -12.96
CA LYS A 783 -11.79 -8.85 -11.83
C LYS A 783 -12.61 -7.69 -12.38
N VAL A 784 -13.90 -7.61 -12.04
CA VAL A 784 -14.75 -6.46 -12.34
C VAL A 784 -14.77 -5.55 -11.14
N THR A 785 -14.36 -4.30 -11.32
CA THR A 785 -14.25 -3.30 -10.26
C THR A 785 -15.13 -2.09 -10.55
N ALA A 786 -15.64 -1.45 -9.52
CA ALA A 786 -16.34 -0.18 -9.64
C ALA A 786 -16.20 0.66 -8.38
N ASP A 787 -16.24 1.98 -8.55
CA ASP A 787 -16.29 2.93 -7.46
C ASP A 787 -17.71 3.41 -7.19
N VAL A 788 -17.97 3.89 -5.97
CA VAL A 788 -19.31 4.26 -5.52
C VAL A 788 -19.30 5.67 -4.94
N ASN A 789 -20.13 6.54 -5.47
CA ASN A 789 -20.38 7.85 -4.87
C ASN A 789 -21.20 7.68 -3.59
N THR A 790 -20.55 7.80 -2.44
CA THR A 790 -21.18 7.63 -1.10
C THR A 790 -22.30 8.61 -0.81
N ASP A 791 -22.41 9.71 -1.54
CA ASP A 791 -23.52 10.68 -1.38
C ASP A 791 -24.80 10.16 -2.04
N LEU A 792 -24.68 9.41 -3.14
CA LEU A 792 -25.78 8.90 -3.95
C LEU A 792 -26.14 7.45 -3.66
N ALA A 793 -25.15 6.60 -3.35
CA ALA A 793 -25.31 5.17 -3.21
C ALA A 793 -24.54 4.61 -2.00
N ASN A 794 -24.94 3.43 -1.53
CA ASN A 794 -24.25 2.67 -0.49
C ASN A 794 -23.61 1.41 -1.09
N ALA A 795 -22.28 1.25 -0.91
CA ALA A 795 -21.55 0.11 -1.44
C ALA A 795 -22.08 -1.23 -0.88
N SER A 796 -22.49 -1.30 0.40
CA SER A 796 -23.03 -2.51 1.02
C SER A 796 -24.41 -2.89 0.48
N GLU A 797 -25.24 -1.90 0.06
CA GLU A 797 -26.52 -2.14 -0.61
C GLU A 797 -26.30 -2.63 -2.04
N LEU A 798 -25.37 -2.01 -2.75
CA LEU A 798 -25.01 -2.41 -4.09
C LEU A 798 -24.46 -3.85 -4.11
N ARG A 799 -23.60 -4.22 -3.16
CA ARG A 799 -23.12 -5.60 -3.01
C ARG A 799 -24.27 -6.58 -2.77
N ARG A 800 -25.21 -6.24 -1.89
CA ARG A 800 -26.41 -7.08 -1.65
C ARG A 800 -27.27 -7.22 -2.89
N TRP A 801 -27.45 -6.16 -3.67
CA TRP A 801 -28.17 -6.21 -4.93
C TRP A 801 -27.47 -7.12 -5.95
N LEU A 802 -26.15 -7.01 -6.07
CA LEU A 802 -25.35 -7.91 -6.92
C LEU A 802 -25.52 -9.38 -6.51
N GLU A 803 -25.36 -9.71 -5.23
CA GLU A 803 -25.45 -11.07 -4.71
C GLU A 803 -26.85 -11.68 -4.82
N LYS A 804 -27.91 -10.86 -4.66
CA LYS A 804 -29.30 -11.37 -4.66
C LYS A 804 -29.97 -11.39 -6.04
N SER A 805 -29.55 -10.49 -6.93
CA SER A 805 -30.26 -10.30 -8.21
C SER A 805 -29.37 -10.56 -9.41
N VAL A 806 -28.20 -9.90 -9.52
CA VAL A 806 -27.40 -9.91 -10.74
C VAL A 806 -26.57 -11.18 -10.87
N LEU A 807 -25.82 -11.55 -9.84
CA LEU A 807 -24.92 -12.71 -9.89
C LEU A 807 -25.67 -14.04 -10.04
N PRO A 808 -26.82 -14.29 -9.37
CA PRO A 808 -27.62 -15.51 -9.64
C PRO A 808 -28.17 -15.59 -11.08
N GLU A 809 -28.52 -14.45 -11.69
CA GLU A 809 -28.97 -14.40 -13.10
C GLU A 809 -27.82 -14.82 -14.04
N LEU A 810 -26.59 -14.27 -13.79
CA LEU A 810 -25.41 -14.63 -14.57
C LEU A 810 -25.02 -16.10 -14.40
N LEU A 811 -25.06 -16.64 -13.18
CA LEU A 811 -24.79 -18.06 -12.91
C LEU A 811 -25.79 -19.01 -13.59
N ALA A 812 -27.05 -18.62 -13.67
CA ALA A 812 -28.07 -19.39 -14.35
C ALA A 812 -27.87 -19.40 -15.88
N LYS A 813 -27.36 -18.29 -16.43
CA LYS A 813 -27.14 -18.12 -17.88
C LYS A 813 -25.85 -18.80 -18.36
N TYR A 814 -24.75 -18.67 -17.61
CA TYR A 814 -23.45 -19.22 -17.98
C TYR A 814 -23.10 -20.44 -17.12
N LYS A 815 -23.18 -21.63 -17.68
CA LYS A 815 -22.92 -22.89 -16.97
C LYS A 815 -21.44 -23.03 -16.66
N GLY A 816 -21.10 -23.16 -15.37
CA GLY A 816 -19.71 -23.28 -14.92
C GLY A 816 -19.05 -21.96 -14.51
N LEU A 817 -19.73 -20.83 -14.66
CA LEU A 817 -19.33 -19.56 -14.08
C LEU A 817 -19.31 -19.66 -12.56
N ARG A 818 -18.29 -19.09 -11.95
CA ARG A 818 -18.16 -18.93 -10.49
C ARG A 818 -17.81 -17.49 -10.19
N TYR A 819 -18.20 -17.02 -9.02
CA TYR A 819 -17.82 -15.69 -8.56
C TYR A 819 -17.30 -15.71 -7.13
N SER A 820 -16.50 -14.71 -6.79
CA SER A 820 -16.19 -14.30 -5.42
C SER A 820 -16.27 -12.80 -5.28
N MET A 821 -16.85 -12.35 -4.16
CA MET A 821 -16.86 -10.94 -3.79
C MET A 821 -15.59 -10.64 -3.02
N GLU A 822 -14.78 -9.75 -3.55
CA GLU A 822 -13.47 -9.38 -3.02
C GLU A 822 -13.45 -7.89 -2.65
N GLY A 823 -12.26 -7.31 -2.53
CA GLY A 823 -12.11 -5.89 -2.24
C GLY A 823 -12.52 -5.52 -0.83
N ALA A 824 -12.91 -4.29 -0.63
CA ALA A 824 -13.38 -3.76 0.65
C ALA A 824 -14.52 -4.58 1.26
N GLY A 825 -15.35 -5.21 0.40
CA GLY A 825 -16.46 -6.05 0.84
C GLY A 825 -16.06 -7.34 1.56
N ARG A 826 -14.95 -7.97 1.14
CA ARG A 826 -14.40 -9.16 1.81
C ARG A 826 -13.84 -8.79 3.18
N GLU A 827 -13.01 -7.74 3.23
CA GLU A 827 -12.41 -7.26 4.49
C GLU A 827 -13.49 -6.86 5.50
N GLU A 828 -14.54 -6.17 5.05
CA GLU A 828 -15.67 -5.79 5.89
C GLU A 828 -16.40 -7.03 6.44
N ARG A 829 -16.68 -8.02 5.61
CA ARG A 829 -17.39 -9.26 6.00
C ARG A 829 -16.60 -10.09 7.00
N GLU A 830 -15.30 -10.29 6.72
CA GLU A 830 -14.40 -11.02 7.62
C GLU A 830 -14.28 -10.30 8.96
N SER A 831 -14.03 -8.98 8.96
CA SER A 831 -13.92 -8.18 10.17
C SER A 831 -15.22 -8.18 11.00
N LEU A 832 -16.39 -8.03 10.36
CA LEU A 832 -17.68 -8.07 11.05
C LEU A 832 -17.97 -9.44 11.64
N SER A 833 -17.66 -10.54 10.94
CA SER A 833 -17.83 -11.90 11.44
C SER A 833 -17.01 -12.12 12.72
N ASP A 834 -15.75 -11.71 12.70
CA ASP A 834 -14.84 -11.86 13.84
C ASP A 834 -15.29 -11.02 15.05
N VAL A 835 -15.70 -9.77 14.79
CA VAL A 835 -16.22 -8.87 15.85
C VAL A 835 -17.52 -9.42 16.45
N LEU A 836 -18.43 -9.95 15.63
CA LEU A 836 -19.67 -10.54 16.12
C LEU A 836 -19.42 -11.79 16.98
N GLN A 837 -18.51 -12.67 16.57
CA GLN A 837 -18.10 -13.80 17.39
C GLN A 837 -17.47 -13.35 18.71
N GLY A 838 -16.59 -12.35 18.63
CA GLY A 838 -16.00 -11.73 19.82
C GLY A 838 -17.05 -11.13 20.75
N LEU A 839 -18.06 -10.44 20.20
CA LEU A 839 -19.15 -9.83 20.98
C LEU A 839 -19.95 -10.85 21.77
N VAL A 840 -20.22 -12.04 21.22
CA VAL A 840 -20.92 -13.11 21.95
C VAL A 840 -20.11 -13.57 23.15
N ILE A 841 -18.81 -13.76 22.97
CA ILE A 841 -17.87 -14.15 24.04
C ILE A 841 -17.81 -13.04 25.10
N ASP A 842 -17.75 -11.78 24.67
CA ASP A 842 -17.71 -10.62 25.53
C ASP A 842 -18.97 -10.46 26.39
N LEU A 843 -20.15 -10.56 25.77
CA LEU A 843 -21.41 -10.53 26.54
C LEU A 843 -21.46 -11.62 27.63
N PHE A 844 -20.95 -12.81 27.34
CA PHE A 844 -20.83 -13.87 28.32
C PHE A 844 -19.83 -13.52 29.45
N LEU A 845 -18.69 -12.95 29.08
CA LEU A 845 -17.67 -12.53 30.04
C LEU A 845 -18.18 -11.38 30.94
N ILE A 846 -18.83 -10.38 30.36
CA ILE A 846 -19.46 -9.28 31.11
C ILE A 846 -20.52 -9.82 32.06
N TYR A 847 -21.38 -10.75 31.62
CA TYR A 847 -22.34 -11.42 32.46
C TYR A 847 -21.66 -12.10 33.66
N ALA A 848 -20.61 -12.88 33.44
CA ALA A 848 -19.87 -13.57 34.49
C ALA A 848 -19.22 -12.55 35.46
N LEU A 849 -18.61 -11.49 34.96
CA LEU A 849 -18.01 -10.43 35.78
C LEU A 849 -19.04 -9.69 36.62
N LEU A 850 -20.25 -9.47 36.12
CA LEU A 850 -21.33 -8.84 36.89
C LEU A 850 -21.97 -9.80 37.91
N ALA A 851 -22.07 -11.12 37.61
CA ALA A 851 -22.67 -12.11 38.53
C ALA A 851 -21.90 -12.24 39.85
N ILE A 852 -20.58 -12.03 39.82
CA ILE A 852 -19.72 -12.14 41.02
C ILE A 852 -20.05 -11.05 42.05
N PRO A 853 -20.02 -9.74 41.75
CA PRO A 853 -20.33 -8.71 42.75
C PRO A 853 -21.79 -8.73 43.17
N PHE A 854 -22.72 -8.98 42.24
CA PHE A 854 -24.16 -9.03 42.56
C PHE A 854 -24.58 -10.29 43.32
N ARG A 855 -23.76 -11.34 43.32
CA ARG A 855 -24.11 -12.66 43.91
C ARG A 855 -25.48 -13.15 43.43
N SER A 856 -25.84 -12.89 42.22
CA SER A 856 -27.15 -13.15 41.62
C SER A 856 -26.98 -13.47 40.14
N PHE A 857 -27.73 -14.44 39.63
CA PHE A 857 -27.76 -14.79 38.22
C PHE A 857 -28.77 -13.99 37.42
N SER A 858 -29.74 -13.33 38.05
CA SER A 858 -30.77 -12.54 37.35
C SER A 858 -30.43 -11.06 37.24
N GLN A 859 -29.74 -10.49 38.25
CA GLN A 859 -29.41 -9.07 38.26
C GLN A 859 -28.49 -8.65 37.08
N PRO A 860 -27.46 -9.40 36.68
CA PRO A 860 -26.65 -9.10 35.52
C PRO A 860 -27.48 -8.93 34.25
N PHE A 861 -28.48 -9.74 34.01
CA PHE A 861 -29.35 -9.60 32.83
C PHE A 861 -30.12 -8.28 32.82
N ILE A 862 -30.55 -7.79 33.99
CA ILE A 862 -31.25 -6.51 34.12
C ILE A 862 -30.30 -5.34 33.76
N VAL A 863 -29.05 -5.41 34.25
CA VAL A 863 -28.04 -4.41 33.92
C VAL A 863 -27.67 -4.45 32.43
N MET A 864 -27.42 -5.64 31.90
CA MET A 864 -27.07 -5.84 30.50
C MET A 864 -28.22 -5.49 29.55
N ALA A 865 -29.47 -5.57 29.98
CA ALA A 865 -30.62 -5.11 29.19
C ALA A 865 -30.57 -3.60 28.86
N ALA A 866 -29.71 -2.83 29.54
CA ALA A 866 -29.45 -1.43 29.19
C ALA A 866 -28.49 -1.28 27.99
N ILE A 867 -27.67 -2.29 27.67
CA ILE A 867 -26.66 -2.22 26.58
C ILE A 867 -27.29 -1.85 25.22
N PRO A 868 -28.40 -2.49 24.76
CA PRO A 868 -29.00 -2.13 23.48
C PRO A 868 -29.48 -0.68 23.40
N PHE A 869 -29.83 -0.07 24.51
CA PHE A 869 -30.25 1.35 24.54
C PHE A 869 -29.07 2.31 24.32
N GLY A 870 -27.83 1.86 24.47
CA GLY A 870 -26.65 2.62 24.10
C GLY A 870 -26.50 2.83 22.58
N LEU A 871 -27.23 2.05 21.76
CA LEU A 871 -27.29 2.25 20.29
C LEU A 871 -28.19 3.42 19.86
N VAL A 872 -29.02 3.90 20.75
CA VAL A 872 -29.94 5.02 20.53
C VAL A 872 -29.27 6.38 20.78
#